data_c607618f3ce5b5d9fcc2c99acf6c1c77
#
_entry.id   c607618f3ce5b5d9fcc2c99acf6c1c77
#
_cell.length_a   1.000
_cell.length_b   1.000
_cell.length_c   1.000
_cell.angle_alpha   90.00
_cell.angle_beta   90.00
_cell.angle_gamma   90.00
#
_symmetry.space_group_name_H-M   'P 1'
#
loop_
_entity.id
_entity.type
_entity.pdbx_description
1 polymer ?
#
loop_
_entity_poly.entity_id
_entity_poly.type
_entity_poly.pdbx_seq_one_letter_code
_entity_poly.pdbx_strand_id
1 'polypeptide(L)'
;MKRVWLMGTVGVIALAGFEASAQSTPSEPVDLGEIDIVETEAKDDAPAKAYESFDPIDTGTSTISAKSIEAENQGDIDTTELLRKLPNVQLSLNSNRVTQSDLQNIRPSDFVISGGNYYNNNIMVDGVQANAIGDVTESNPAVVNEVAGQTAQTFYVDPSLIGEITVRDSNISAEYGDFTGGVVEYELRKPGKEFGVSITSSYQDESLVSYKVADEYRGEDGVVAEAEPEFSIKRYSITADLPVTEDFSLLAGYTRAQSNVGYQMNETYDGTPFDSSDTSQNFLLKALYEITPNLTFEGQVNISPYVGEFERDNRTEDYQKTHSDGLSSYLKLSGLHAGWDWEGQFSFSQSNTEREWDGKNNFSWPSAAPSVDWCSRTNCTSGGFGDLDQTQEDYALKLRAERALASGLLRVGGEVRDTSLEKIRSVDSNAFLSGVVASPLDCNGDTIACIENEVFLTRRMVYQAYDAEIDVTNEALWAEYERDIADVTLRGGLRYSHDSFLDNHNLAPRVSASWQFRPDWFLTFGANRYYAKNMVAYAIRSQYPDSYSFERDAVVDENGVVSPGDWYLTRHTRSTDYAQAALDTPFSDELTAALTIPTPFNGNFRLKAVHRDGKDEFARSPSDTVTFDEETATSTTTRLYTVTNNGESEYNGVSAEWSGSYENHALSASLTWSETHRRGGIGDYFDEIDEDALVEDLLYYDGRIITEQELYEITNTE
;
A
#
# COMPACT_ATOMS: atom_id res chain seq x y z
N MET A 1 0.28 16.46 -26.42
CA MET A 1 0.28 17.88 -25.98
C MET A 1 -1.11 18.48 -26.15
N LYS A 2 -1.92 18.41 -25.12
CA LYS A 2 -3.04 19.33 -24.86
C LYS A 2 -3.46 19.09 -23.40
N ARG A 3 -2.86 19.82 -22.49
CA ARG A 3 -3.37 19.92 -21.11
C ARG A 3 -4.66 20.71 -21.18
N VAL A 4 -5.77 20.06 -20.91
CA VAL A 4 -7.07 20.71 -20.68
C VAL A 4 -7.28 20.76 -19.17
N TRP A 5 -7.07 21.93 -18.60
CA TRP A 5 -7.55 22.25 -17.25
C TRP A 5 -9.07 22.41 -17.33
N LEU A 6 -9.81 21.43 -16.82
CA LEU A 6 -11.25 21.62 -16.55
C LEU A 6 -11.39 22.25 -15.16
N MET A 7 -11.56 23.57 -15.13
CA MET A 7 -12.13 24.24 -13.97
C MET A 7 -13.63 23.89 -13.92
N GLY A 8 -13.99 22.94 -13.05
CA GLY A 8 -15.36 22.66 -12.73
C GLY A 8 -15.96 23.84 -11.97
N THR A 9 -16.90 24.54 -12.58
CA THR A 9 -17.76 25.53 -11.92
C THR A 9 -18.65 24.84 -10.91
N VAL A 10 -18.43 25.09 -9.63
CA VAL A 10 -19.33 24.68 -8.54
C VAL A 10 -20.64 25.42 -8.72
N GLY A 11 -21.66 24.73 -9.21
CA GLY A 11 -23.02 25.24 -9.28
C GLY A 11 -23.66 25.23 -7.90
N VAL A 12 -23.94 26.41 -7.37
CA VAL A 12 -24.75 26.60 -6.16
C VAL A 12 -26.18 26.16 -6.48
N ILE A 13 -26.63 25.04 -5.93
CA ILE A 13 -28.06 24.64 -5.97
C ILE A 13 -28.78 25.40 -4.87
N ALA A 14 -29.60 26.32 -5.28
CA ALA A 14 -30.55 27.02 -4.40
C ALA A 14 -31.69 26.06 -4.01
N LEU A 15 -31.72 25.64 -2.74
CA LEU A 15 -32.85 24.93 -2.15
C LEU A 15 -34.00 25.91 -1.89
N ALA A 16 -35.06 25.73 -2.67
CA ALA A 16 -36.34 26.44 -2.43
C ALA A 16 -37.02 25.86 -1.19
N GLY A 17 -37.34 26.72 -0.26
CA GLY A 17 -38.01 26.36 0.97
C GLY A 17 -39.45 25.84 0.76
N PHE A 18 -39.74 24.72 1.41
CA PHE A 18 -41.12 24.28 1.64
C PHE A 18 -41.51 24.60 3.09
N GLU A 19 -42.46 25.49 3.26
CA GLU A 19 -43.12 25.69 4.55
C GLU A 19 -44.09 24.52 4.80
N ALA A 20 -43.85 23.74 5.83
CA ALA A 20 -44.80 22.76 6.34
C ALA A 20 -45.34 23.23 7.70
N SER A 21 -46.62 23.59 7.73
CA SER A 21 -47.34 23.91 8.96
C SER A 21 -47.64 22.62 9.76
N ALA A 22 -47.04 22.51 10.94
CA ALA A 22 -47.30 21.41 11.89
C ALA A 22 -48.35 21.88 12.93
N GLN A 23 -49.47 21.14 13.00
CA GLN A 23 -50.38 21.19 14.16
C GLN A 23 -49.89 20.20 15.23
N SER A 24 -49.55 20.73 16.39
CA SER A 24 -49.11 19.95 17.56
C SER A 24 -50.30 19.54 18.44
N THR A 25 -50.38 18.26 18.74
CA THR A 25 -51.04 17.77 19.95
C THR A 25 -49.96 17.32 20.95
N PRO A 26 -50.04 17.70 22.22
CA PRO A 26 -48.98 17.32 23.18
C PRO A 26 -49.22 15.91 23.69
N SER A 27 -48.28 15.03 23.47
CA SER A 27 -48.10 13.76 24.21
C SER A 27 -47.04 13.97 25.28
N GLU A 28 -47.28 13.47 26.48
CA GLU A 28 -46.36 13.53 27.61
C GLU A 28 -44.95 12.94 27.24
N PRO A 29 -43.88 13.57 27.75
CA PRO A 29 -42.55 13.07 27.49
C PRO A 29 -42.37 11.73 28.18
N VAL A 30 -42.05 10.68 27.41
CA VAL A 30 -41.46 9.44 27.92
C VAL A 30 -40.03 9.78 28.28
N ASP A 31 -39.71 9.71 29.56
CA ASP A 31 -38.35 9.83 30.10
C ASP A 31 -37.54 8.63 29.56
N LEU A 32 -36.88 8.82 28.46
CA LEU A 32 -35.82 7.94 27.95
C LEU A 32 -34.57 8.37 28.72
N GLY A 33 -34.16 7.57 29.69
CA GLY A 33 -32.97 7.83 30.49
C GLY A 33 -31.83 8.34 29.59
N GLU A 34 -31.14 9.34 30.12
CA GLU A 34 -29.99 10.02 29.53
C GLU A 34 -29.03 8.92 29.00
N ILE A 35 -28.96 8.76 27.69
CA ILE A 35 -27.85 8.03 27.05
C ILE A 35 -26.72 9.02 27.11
N ASP A 36 -25.85 8.90 28.11
CA ASP A 36 -24.55 9.53 28.09
C ASP A 36 -23.81 8.95 26.87
N ILE A 37 -23.87 9.68 25.76
CA ILE A 37 -22.82 9.61 24.76
C ILE A 37 -21.62 10.23 25.47
N VAL A 38 -20.82 9.37 26.09
CA VAL A 38 -19.52 9.75 26.59
C VAL A 38 -18.66 9.97 25.36
N GLU A 39 -18.82 11.13 24.72
CA GLU A 39 -17.71 11.76 24.08
C GLU A 39 -16.69 11.94 25.20
N THR A 40 -15.75 11.02 25.29
CA THR A 40 -14.63 11.15 26.22
C THR A 40 -13.82 12.32 25.67
N GLU A 41 -14.21 13.56 26.04
CA GLU A 41 -13.25 14.64 26.11
C GLU A 41 -12.15 14.09 27.00
N ALA A 42 -11.02 13.68 26.38
CA ALA A 42 -9.83 13.29 27.11
C ALA A 42 -9.55 14.45 28.07
N LYS A 43 -9.65 14.19 29.37
CA LYS A 43 -9.29 15.20 30.35
C LYS A 43 -7.91 15.69 29.95
N ASP A 44 -7.78 16.98 29.66
CA ASP A 44 -6.57 17.63 29.15
C ASP A 44 -5.30 17.33 29.97
N ASP A 45 -5.47 16.83 31.20
CA ASP A 45 -4.40 16.49 32.14
C ASP A 45 -3.98 15.01 32.16
N ALA A 46 -4.63 14.12 31.42
CA ALA A 46 -4.24 12.71 31.40
C ALA A 46 -2.93 12.51 30.61
N PRO A 47 -1.97 11.69 31.10
CA PRO A 47 -0.76 11.40 30.33
C PRO A 47 -1.10 10.64 29.04
N ALA A 48 -0.34 10.92 27.97
CA ALA A 48 -0.48 10.21 26.72
C ALA A 48 -0.18 8.71 26.92
N LYS A 49 -1.08 7.84 26.46
CA LYS A 49 -0.88 6.39 26.46
C LYS A 49 -0.36 5.98 25.07
N ALA A 50 0.45 4.93 25.00
CA ALA A 50 0.96 4.47 23.71
C ALA A 50 -0.20 4.07 22.77
N TYR A 51 -1.20 3.39 23.29
CA TYR A 51 -2.48 3.07 22.63
C TYR A 51 -3.54 2.67 23.66
N GLU A 52 -4.80 2.63 23.24
CA GLU A 52 -5.94 2.14 24.02
C GLU A 52 -6.58 0.95 23.31
N SER A 53 -6.86 -0.14 24.03
CA SER A 53 -7.36 -1.37 23.39
C SER A 53 -8.19 -2.29 24.31
N PHE A 54 -8.82 -1.75 25.34
CA PHE A 54 -9.42 -2.61 26.36
C PHE A 54 -10.95 -2.69 26.35
N ASP A 55 -11.58 -2.40 25.20
CA ASP A 55 -12.99 -2.70 25.01
C ASP A 55 -13.21 -4.24 25.10
N PRO A 56 -14.16 -4.70 25.95
CA PRO A 56 -14.39 -6.12 26.16
C PRO A 56 -14.93 -6.87 24.93
N ILE A 57 -15.70 -6.21 24.05
CA ILE A 57 -16.26 -6.85 22.84
C ILE A 57 -15.38 -6.65 21.64
N ASP A 58 -14.68 -5.49 21.51
CA ASP A 58 -13.78 -5.14 20.44
C ASP A 58 -12.33 -5.46 20.79
N THR A 59 -12.06 -6.73 21.06
CA THR A 59 -10.75 -7.19 21.56
C THR A 59 -9.60 -6.99 20.58
N GLY A 60 -9.89 -6.79 19.30
CA GLY A 60 -8.89 -6.54 18.25
C GLY A 60 -8.70 -5.06 17.89
N THR A 61 -9.38 -4.13 18.54
CA THR A 61 -9.27 -2.70 18.25
C THR A 61 -8.23 -2.03 19.14
N SER A 62 -7.33 -1.28 18.54
CA SER A 62 -6.33 -0.44 19.19
C SER A 62 -6.38 0.98 18.64
N THR A 63 -6.45 1.97 19.53
CA THR A 63 -6.55 3.39 19.17
C THR A 63 -5.35 4.16 19.67
N ILE A 64 -4.73 4.97 18.81
CA ILE A 64 -3.62 5.89 19.11
C ILE A 64 -4.15 7.30 19.00
N SER A 65 -4.26 8.01 20.11
CA SER A 65 -4.81 9.37 20.15
C SER A 65 -3.83 10.43 19.59
N ALA A 66 -4.35 11.60 19.20
CA ALA A 66 -3.53 12.76 18.77
C ALA A 66 -2.41 13.08 19.76
N LYS A 67 -2.68 13.03 21.06
CA LYS A 67 -1.71 13.29 22.13
C LYS A 67 -0.58 12.27 22.14
N SER A 68 -0.89 11.00 21.85
CA SER A 68 0.11 9.93 21.73
C SER A 68 0.95 10.10 20.47
N ILE A 69 0.30 10.45 19.37
CA ILE A 69 0.97 10.74 18.09
C ILE A 69 1.96 11.90 18.28
N GLU A 70 1.54 12.98 18.90
CA GLU A 70 2.39 14.16 19.17
C GLU A 70 3.57 13.81 20.09
N ALA A 71 3.34 13.02 21.14
CA ALA A 71 4.38 12.63 22.10
C ALA A 71 5.41 11.67 21.49
N GLU A 72 5.01 10.82 20.56
CA GLU A 72 5.84 9.78 19.94
C GLU A 72 6.43 10.18 18.59
N ASN A 73 5.82 11.14 17.91
CA ASN A 73 6.30 11.65 16.65
C ASN A 73 7.57 12.49 16.87
N GLN A 74 8.70 11.84 17.03
CA GLN A 74 10.01 12.44 17.23
C GLN A 74 10.62 13.03 15.96
N GLY A 75 9.78 13.44 15.01
CA GLY A 75 10.19 13.98 13.72
C GLY A 75 10.22 12.93 12.60
N ASP A 76 9.77 11.73 12.87
CA ASP A 76 9.59 10.73 11.83
C ASP A 76 8.50 11.16 10.83
N ILE A 77 8.71 10.79 9.58
CA ILE A 77 7.82 11.08 8.46
C ILE A 77 6.90 9.89 8.15
N ASP A 78 7.27 8.70 8.61
CA ASP A 78 6.53 7.48 8.38
C ASP A 78 5.40 7.31 9.42
N THR A 79 4.15 7.45 8.96
CA THR A 79 2.96 7.24 9.80
C THR A 79 2.82 5.80 10.28
N THR A 80 3.36 4.84 9.54
CA THR A 80 3.24 3.42 9.88
C THR A 80 4.15 3.03 11.04
N GLU A 81 5.22 3.78 11.32
CA GLU A 81 6.06 3.57 12.50
C GLU A 81 5.27 3.66 13.82
N LEU A 82 4.22 4.49 13.85
CA LEU A 82 3.32 4.58 15.02
C LEU A 82 2.61 3.26 15.32
N LEU A 83 2.47 2.38 14.31
CA LEU A 83 1.82 1.08 14.43
C LEU A 83 2.74 0.00 15.01
N ARG A 84 4.06 0.17 15.00
CA ARG A 84 5.08 -0.81 15.42
C ARG A 84 4.85 -1.38 16.82
N LYS A 85 4.28 -0.59 17.72
CA LYS A 85 4.00 -0.99 19.10
C LYS A 85 2.73 -1.78 19.30
N LEU A 86 1.87 -1.85 18.24
CA LEU A 86 0.58 -2.52 18.34
C LEU A 86 0.75 -4.05 18.23
N PRO A 87 -0.07 -4.81 18.97
CA PRO A 87 -0.06 -6.26 18.85
C PRO A 87 -0.52 -6.69 17.45
N ASN A 88 -0.02 -7.83 16.98
CA ASN A 88 -0.33 -8.43 15.68
C ASN A 88 -0.07 -7.54 14.44
N VAL A 89 0.70 -6.45 14.61
CA VAL A 89 1.18 -5.60 13.51
C VAL A 89 2.69 -5.81 13.35
N GLN A 90 3.12 -6.08 12.13
CA GLN A 90 4.53 -6.26 11.78
C GLN A 90 4.88 -5.34 10.62
N LEU A 91 5.93 -4.54 10.79
CA LEU A 91 6.44 -3.67 9.74
C LEU A 91 7.50 -4.40 8.93
N SER A 92 7.65 -4.01 7.67
CA SER A 92 8.74 -4.48 6.82
C SER A 92 10.11 -4.07 7.39
N LEU A 93 11.18 -4.78 7.00
CA LEU A 93 12.54 -4.46 7.46
C LEU A 93 13.01 -3.08 6.97
N ASN A 94 12.50 -2.61 5.85
CA ASN A 94 12.81 -1.30 5.27
C ASN A 94 12.46 -0.14 6.22
N SER A 95 11.48 -0.33 7.08
CA SER A 95 11.10 0.65 8.10
C SER A 95 12.22 0.98 9.09
N ASN A 96 13.24 0.11 9.22
CA ASN A 96 14.40 0.38 10.08
C ASN A 96 15.36 1.44 9.51
N ARG A 97 15.21 1.82 8.24
CA ARG A 97 15.99 2.87 7.57
C ARG A 97 17.49 2.69 7.72
N VAL A 98 17.97 1.50 7.40
CA VAL A 98 19.39 1.14 7.54
C VAL A 98 20.16 1.32 6.24
N THR A 99 19.54 1.02 5.10
CA THR A 99 20.18 1.14 3.79
C THR A 99 19.98 2.54 3.19
N GLN A 100 20.79 2.90 2.19
CA GLN A 100 20.64 4.16 1.45
C GLN A 100 19.25 4.29 0.83
N SER A 101 18.73 3.22 0.20
CA SER A 101 17.39 3.23 -0.39
C SER A 101 16.28 3.37 0.64
N ASP A 102 16.43 2.78 1.84
CA ASP A 102 15.45 2.93 2.93
C ASP A 102 15.47 4.34 3.52
N LEU A 103 16.65 5.00 3.58
CA LEU A 103 16.79 6.37 4.03
C LEU A 103 16.24 7.38 3.00
N GLN A 104 16.36 7.05 1.72
CA GLN A 104 15.82 7.87 0.63
C GLN A 104 14.30 7.79 0.57
N ASN A 105 13.74 6.58 0.60
CA ASN A 105 12.32 6.35 0.48
C ASN A 105 11.56 6.85 1.73
N ILE A 106 10.81 7.92 1.58
CA ILE A 106 10.03 8.55 2.65
C ILE A 106 8.53 8.30 2.52
N ARG A 107 8.12 7.33 1.71
CA ARG A 107 6.74 6.83 1.68
C ARG A 107 6.46 5.99 2.93
N PRO A 108 5.18 5.84 3.33
CA PRO A 108 4.81 4.93 4.41
C PRO A 108 5.33 3.51 4.15
N SER A 109 5.92 2.90 5.18
CA SER A 109 6.43 1.52 5.10
C SER A 109 5.29 0.52 4.99
N ASP A 110 5.55 -0.60 4.34
CA ASP A 110 4.61 -1.71 4.29
C ASP A 110 4.49 -2.40 5.66
N PHE A 111 3.30 -2.84 5.99
CA PHE A 111 3.01 -3.56 7.22
C PHE A 111 1.99 -4.66 7.01
N VAL A 112 2.07 -5.70 7.80
CA VAL A 112 1.13 -6.81 7.81
C VAL A 112 0.37 -6.87 9.13
N ILE A 113 -0.90 -7.26 9.07
CA ILE A 113 -1.75 -7.45 10.24
C ILE A 113 -2.22 -8.89 10.27
N SER A 114 -2.04 -9.55 11.42
CA SER A 114 -2.55 -10.91 11.70
C SER A 114 -2.25 -11.91 10.59
N GLY A 115 -1.00 -11.93 10.10
CA GLY A 115 -0.51 -12.87 9.10
C GLY A 115 -0.95 -12.64 7.66
N GLY A 116 -1.67 -11.55 7.35
CA GLY A 116 -1.98 -11.16 5.97
C GLY A 116 -0.73 -10.72 5.19
N ASN A 117 -0.85 -10.49 3.89
CA ASN A 117 0.12 -9.72 3.13
C ASN A 117 -0.11 -8.22 3.36
N TYR A 118 0.90 -7.37 3.09
CA TYR A 118 0.77 -5.92 3.27
C TYR A 118 -0.37 -5.32 2.42
N TYR A 119 -0.66 -5.90 1.26
CA TYR A 119 -1.76 -5.50 0.40
C TYR A 119 -3.14 -6.08 0.82
N ASN A 120 -3.20 -6.95 1.82
CA ASN A 120 -4.45 -7.52 2.34
C ASN A 120 -5.12 -6.66 3.42
N ASN A 121 -4.53 -5.51 3.77
CA ASN A 121 -5.11 -4.58 4.71
C ASN A 121 -6.08 -3.63 4.02
N ASN A 122 -7.12 -3.20 4.73
CA ASN A 122 -7.95 -2.07 4.33
C ASN A 122 -7.45 -0.81 5.06
N ILE A 123 -6.90 0.13 4.30
CA ILE A 123 -6.38 1.40 4.80
C ILE A 123 -7.36 2.50 4.42
N MET A 124 -7.79 3.28 5.42
CA MET A 124 -8.74 4.37 5.24
C MET A 124 -8.22 5.66 5.84
N VAL A 125 -8.60 6.80 5.25
CA VAL A 125 -8.36 8.14 5.78
C VAL A 125 -9.71 8.86 5.84
N ASP A 126 -10.20 9.18 7.05
CA ASP A 126 -11.53 9.76 7.28
C ASP A 126 -12.66 8.98 6.57
N GLY A 127 -12.58 7.65 6.57
CA GLY A 127 -13.54 6.76 5.92
C GLY A 127 -13.39 6.62 4.41
N VAL A 128 -12.47 7.36 3.76
CA VAL A 128 -12.12 7.18 2.34
C VAL A 128 -11.08 6.08 2.21
N GLN A 129 -11.33 5.07 1.39
CA GLN A 129 -10.34 4.01 1.16
C GLN A 129 -9.13 4.55 0.39
N ALA A 130 -7.95 4.18 0.89
CA ALA A 130 -6.64 4.53 0.33
C ALA A 130 -5.89 3.28 -0.17
N ASN A 131 -6.60 2.33 -0.78
CA ASN A 131 -6.03 1.05 -1.20
C ASN A 131 -5.83 1.01 -2.71
N ALA A 132 -4.63 0.65 -3.15
CA ALA A 132 -4.38 0.30 -4.54
C ALA A 132 -5.03 -1.05 -4.91
N ILE A 133 -5.59 -1.14 -6.12
CA ILE A 133 -6.12 -2.38 -6.70
C ILE A 133 -5.21 -2.96 -7.79
N GLY A 134 -4.23 -2.18 -8.29
CA GLY A 134 -3.20 -2.63 -9.20
C GLY A 134 -2.13 -3.48 -8.52
N ASP A 135 -1.08 -3.79 -9.26
CA ASP A 135 0.05 -4.58 -8.75
C ASP A 135 0.96 -3.73 -7.87
N VAL A 136 0.82 -3.88 -6.58
CA VAL A 136 1.63 -3.18 -5.57
C VAL A 136 3.04 -3.78 -5.39
N THR A 137 3.32 -4.92 -6.01
CA THR A 137 4.64 -5.56 -5.99
C THR A 137 5.58 -5.02 -7.07
N GLU A 138 5.10 -4.16 -7.98
CA GLU A 138 5.88 -3.48 -9.01
C GLU A 138 6.80 -2.42 -8.40
N SER A 139 7.90 -2.86 -7.79
CA SER A 139 8.83 -1.99 -7.06
C SER A 139 10.15 -1.74 -7.77
N ASN A 140 10.45 -2.48 -8.85
CA ASN A 140 11.75 -2.39 -9.54
C ASN A 140 11.72 -1.41 -10.71
N PRO A 141 12.33 -0.21 -10.55
CA PRO A 141 12.34 0.80 -11.60
C PRO A 141 13.15 0.38 -12.84
N ALA A 142 13.91 -0.71 -12.77
CA ALA A 142 14.69 -1.26 -13.89
C ALA A 142 13.85 -2.12 -14.84
N VAL A 143 12.66 -2.54 -14.46
CA VAL A 143 11.79 -3.43 -15.25
C VAL A 143 10.92 -2.61 -16.20
N VAL A 144 10.85 -3.08 -17.44
CA VAL A 144 10.19 -2.32 -18.53
C VAL A 144 8.72 -1.99 -18.27
N ASN A 145 7.97 -2.90 -17.66
CA ASN A 145 6.53 -2.76 -17.43
C ASN A 145 6.15 -2.39 -15.99
N GLU A 146 7.13 -2.16 -15.10
CA GLU A 146 6.87 -1.75 -13.72
C GLU A 146 6.88 -0.24 -13.58
N VAL A 147 5.87 0.30 -12.91
CA VAL A 147 5.74 1.75 -12.69
C VAL A 147 6.73 2.25 -11.65
N ALA A 148 7.16 1.40 -10.75
CA ALA A 148 8.10 1.72 -9.66
C ALA A 148 7.65 2.93 -8.82
N GLY A 149 6.99 2.70 -7.74
CA GLY A 149 6.48 3.76 -6.86
C GLY A 149 5.05 3.54 -6.43
N GLN A 150 4.38 2.56 -7.01
CA GLN A 150 3.12 2.11 -6.47
C GLN A 150 3.34 1.45 -5.10
N THR A 151 2.49 1.79 -4.15
CA THR A 151 2.44 1.19 -2.81
C THR A 151 1.04 0.67 -2.53
N ALA A 152 0.86 -0.04 -1.41
CA ALA A 152 -0.47 -0.47 -0.98
C ALA A 152 -1.43 0.70 -0.69
N GLN A 153 -0.88 1.90 -0.45
CA GLN A 153 -1.64 3.13 -0.22
C GLN A 153 -1.64 4.01 -1.47
N THR A 154 -2.81 4.53 -1.85
CA THR A 154 -2.99 5.40 -3.01
C THR A 154 -2.72 6.89 -2.71
N PHE A 155 -2.70 7.30 -1.45
CA PHE A 155 -2.31 8.63 -1.02
C PHE A 155 -1.77 8.60 0.42
N TYR A 156 -0.91 9.54 0.74
CA TYR A 156 -0.17 9.57 2.01
C TYR A 156 -0.63 10.73 2.88
N VAL A 157 -0.49 10.57 4.19
CA VAL A 157 -0.80 11.60 5.17
C VAL A 157 0.37 11.74 6.14
N ASP A 158 0.81 12.96 6.35
CA ASP A 158 1.86 13.28 7.32
C ASP A 158 1.34 13.13 8.77
N PRO A 159 2.13 12.55 9.70
CA PRO A 159 1.71 12.34 11.09
C PRO A 159 1.16 13.60 11.80
N SER A 160 1.63 14.80 11.46
CA SER A 160 1.16 16.05 12.08
C SER A 160 -0.28 16.44 11.71
N LEU A 161 -0.83 15.84 10.66
CA LEU A 161 -2.21 16.06 10.22
C LEU A 161 -3.19 15.06 10.82
N ILE A 162 -2.69 14.00 11.49
CA ILE A 162 -3.50 12.92 12.04
C ILE A 162 -3.99 13.30 13.44
N GLY A 163 -5.27 13.10 13.67
CA GLY A 163 -5.92 13.26 14.97
C GLY A 163 -6.01 11.96 15.75
N GLU A 164 -6.27 10.85 15.07
CA GLU A 164 -6.39 9.53 15.68
C GLU A 164 -6.02 8.44 14.65
N ILE A 165 -5.48 7.33 15.15
CA ILE A 165 -5.29 6.12 14.34
C ILE A 165 -6.00 4.98 15.04
N THR A 166 -6.90 4.30 14.34
CA THR A 166 -7.55 3.08 14.83
C THR A 166 -7.11 1.90 13.99
N VAL A 167 -6.56 0.89 14.64
CA VAL A 167 -6.18 -0.40 14.03
C VAL A 167 -7.09 -1.49 14.53
N ARG A 168 -7.63 -2.29 13.63
CA ARG A 168 -8.45 -3.47 13.92
C ARG A 168 -7.74 -4.70 13.39
N ASP A 169 -7.19 -5.49 14.29
CA ASP A 169 -6.39 -6.68 13.96
C ASP A 169 -7.19 -7.99 13.98
N SER A 170 -8.33 -8.00 14.65
CA SER A 170 -9.20 -9.18 14.80
C SER A 170 -10.58 -8.78 15.35
N ASN A 171 -11.55 -9.70 15.30
CA ASN A 171 -12.90 -9.51 15.80
C ASN A 171 -13.61 -8.24 15.26
N ILE A 172 -13.45 -7.99 13.95
CA ILE A 172 -13.80 -6.75 13.28
C ILE A 172 -15.29 -6.71 12.93
N SER A 173 -15.96 -5.55 13.17
CA SER A 173 -17.38 -5.30 12.88
C SER A 173 -17.76 -5.54 11.41
N ALA A 174 -19.05 -5.87 11.16
CA ALA A 174 -19.59 -6.11 9.82
C ALA A 174 -19.57 -4.87 8.90
N GLU A 175 -19.38 -3.68 9.45
CA GLU A 175 -19.20 -2.44 8.69
C GLU A 175 -17.98 -2.51 7.76
N TYR A 176 -16.91 -3.13 8.20
CA TYR A 176 -15.63 -3.15 7.48
C TYR A 176 -15.55 -4.36 6.53
N GLY A 177 -15.04 -4.14 5.32
CA GLY A 177 -14.82 -5.16 4.29
C GLY A 177 -13.51 -4.95 3.55
N ASP A 178 -13.32 -5.70 2.47
CA ASP A 178 -12.20 -5.56 1.53
C ASP A 178 -10.81 -5.79 2.19
N PHE A 179 -10.73 -6.80 3.09
CA PHE A 179 -9.49 -7.20 3.75
C PHE A 179 -9.50 -8.66 4.17
N THR A 180 -8.33 -9.28 4.26
CA THR A 180 -8.06 -10.54 4.96
C THR A 180 -6.96 -10.37 6.02
N GLY A 181 -6.22 -9.27 5.99
CA GLY A 181 -5.31 -8.82 7.06
C GLY A 181 -6.06 -8.11 8.19
N GLY A 182 -6.08 -6.80 8.16
CA GLY A 182 -6.77 -5.96 9.15
C GLY A 182 -7.26 -4.65 8.54
N VAL A 183 -7.73 -3.76 9.41
CA VAL A 183 -8.21 -2.44 9.02
C VAL A 183 -7.40 -1.38 9.77
N VAL A 184 -6.91 -0.38 9.05
CA VAL A 184 -6.27 0.82 9.62
C VAL A 184 -7.05 2.03 9.17
N GLU A 185 -7.49 2.83 10.12
CA GLU A 185 -8.21 4.06 9.86
C GLU A 185 -7.44 5.24 10.47
N TYR A 186 -7.03 6.16 9.60
CA TYR A 186 -6.43 7.43 9.98
C TYR A 186 -7.53 8.50 9.99
N GLU A 187 -7.87 9.02 11.16
CA GLU A 187 -8.73 10.19 11.28
C GLU A 187 -7.86 11.45 11.30
N LEU A 188 -8.07 12.34 10.34
CA LEU A 188 -7.35 13.61 10.31
C LEU A 188 -7.90 14.57 11.36
N ARG A 189 -7.04 15.48 11.82
CA ARG A 189 -7.41 16.50 12.78
C ARG A 189 -8.70 17.21 12.37
N LYS A 190 -9.58 17.43 13.33
CA LYS A 190 -10.80 18.24 13.12
C LYS A 190 -10.48 19.73 13.29
N PRO A 191 -11.16 20.62 12.55
CA PRO A 191 -11.01 22.06 12.75
C PRO A 191 -11.31 22.48 14.20
N GLY A 192 -10.40 23.22 14.80
CA GLY A 192 -10.56 23.77 16.15
C GLY A 192 -11.60 24.88 16.22
N LYS A 193 -12.22 25.08 17.41
CA LYS A 193 -13.16 26.18 17.69
C LYS A 193 -12.44 27.48 18.13
N GLU A 194 -11.12 27.44 18.31
CA GLU A 194 -10.27 28.58 18.62
C GLU A 194 -9.22 28.77 17.53
N PHE A 195 -8.82 30.01 17.29
CA PHE A 195 -7.73 30.27 16.35
C PHE A 195 -6.41 29.72 16.91
N GLY A 196 -5.77 28.86 16.12
CA GLY A 196 -4.50 28.25 16.47
C GLY A 196 -3.60 28.09 15.25
N VAL A 197 -2.30 28.20 15.46
CA VAL A 197 -1.29 27.88 14.44
C VAL A 197 -0.23 27.01 15.08
N SER A 198 0.06 25.86 14.49
CA SER A 198 1.15 24.97 14.89
C SER A 198 2.20 24.91 13.78
N ILE A 199 3.46 25.03 14.15
CA ILE A 199 4.59 24.92 13.23
C ILE A 199 5.56 23.88 13.83
N THR A 200 5.86 22.84 13.05
CA THR A 200 6.81 21.80 13.43
C THR A 200 7.93 21.73 12.40
N SER A 201 9.15 21.49 12.86
CA SER A 201 10.30 21.25 12.00
C SER A 201 11.19 20.17 12.61
N SER A 202 11.62 19.22 11.78
CA SER A 202 12.62 18.22 12.19
C SER A 202 13.76 18.15 11.18
N TYR A 203 14.92 17.76 11.66
CA TYR A 203 16.13 17.57 10.88
C TYR A 203 16.89 16.37 11.41
N GLN A 204 17.34 15.52 10.52
CA GLN A 204 18.18 14.36 10.80
C GLN A 204 19.24 14.27 9.71
N ASP A 205 20.48 13.93 10.09
CA ASP A 205 21.55 13.62 9.17
C ASP A 205 22.47 12.51 9.76
N GLU A 206 23.44 12.07 8.97
CA GLU A 206 24.40 11.04 9.35
C GLU A 206 25.14 11.36 10.66
N SER A 207 25.37 12.63 10.99
CA SER A 207 26.07 13.03 12.22
C SER A 207 25.29 12.77 13.50
N LEU A 208 23.97 12.58 13.39
CA LEU A 208 23.03 12.30 14.49
C LEU A 208 22.76 10.81 14.67
N VAL A 209 23.30 9.96 13.80
CA VAL A 209 23.08 8.51 13.80
C VAL A 209 24.38 7.77 14.06
N SER A 210 24.30 6.62 14.71
CA SER A 210 25.44 5.71 14.91
C SER A 210 25.11 4.34 14.37
N TYR A 211 25.83 3.94 13.33
CA TYR A 211 25.69 2.63 12.73
C TYR A 211 26.49 1.58 13.48
N LYS A 212 25.88 0.41 13.68
CA LYS A 212 26.56 -0.78 14.17
C LYS A 212 26.53 -1.82 13.07
N VAL A 213 27.68 -2.05 12.46
CA VAL A 213 27.84 -3.07 11.45
C VAL A 213 28.24 -4.37 12.14
N ALA A 214 27.57 -5.48 11.82
CA ALA A 214 27.91 -6.79 12.34
C ALA A 214 29.34 -7.18 11.92
N ASP A 215 30.05 -7.93 12.78
CA ASP A 215 31.47 -8.25 12.55
C ASP A 215 31.70 -9.07 11.26
N GLU A 216 30.72 -9.83 10.82
CA GLU A 216 30.75 -10.60 9.57
C GLU A 216 30.83 -9.74 8.29
N TYR A 217 30.35 -8.50 8.34
CA TYR A 217 30.43 -7.53 7.24
C TYR A 217 31.68 -6.63 7.35
N ARG A 218 32.53 -6.88 8.33
CA ARG A 218 33.83 -6.22 8.45
C ARG A 218 34.88 -7.09 7.77
N GLY A 219 35.62 -6.54 6.82
CA GLY A 219 36.76 -7.20 6.19
C GLY A 219 37.82 -7.62 7.22
N GLU A 220 38.75 -8.50 6.84
CA GLU A 220 39.87 -8.98 7.68
C GLU A 220 40.74 -7.84 8.27
N ASP A 221 40.71 -6.66 7.62
CA ASP A 221 41.38 -5.43 8.02
C ASP A 221 40.53 -4.58 8.96
N GLY A 222 39.29 -4.98 9.28
CA GLY A 222 38.35 -4.25 10.09
C GLY A 222 37.65 -3.10 9.37
N VAL A 223 37.88 -2.97 8.07
CA VAL A 223 37.18 -1.98 7.22
C VAL A 223 35.79 -2.51 6.87
N VAL A 224 34.76 -1.68 7.02
CA VAL A 224 33.41 -2.00 6.59
C VAL A 224 33.37 -2.05 5.07
N ALA A 225 32.79 -3.08 4.49
CA ALA A 225 32.75 -3.27 3.03
C ALA A 225 31.87 -2.21 2.33
N GLU A 226 30.91 -1.62 3.06
CA GLU A 226 30.06 -0.55 2.60
C GLU A 226 30.30 0.72 3.44
N ALA A 227 30.38 1.86 2.83
CA ALA A 227 30.48 3.13 3.54
C ALA A 227 29.19 3.41 4.32
N GLU A 228 29.31 4.07 5.49
CA GLU A 228 28.13 4.56 6.19
C GLU A 228 27.34 5.50 5.28
N PRO A 229 25.99 5.39 5.22
CA PRO A 229 25.17 6.24 4.36
C PRO A 229 25.35 7.74 4.67
N GLU A 230 25.63 8.54 3.66
CA GLU A 230 25.55 10.00 3.74
C GLU A 230 24.12 10.43 3.42
N PHE A 231 23.45 11.09 4.36
CA PHE A 231 22.05 11.48 4.16
C PHE A 231 21.66 12.72 4.96
N SER A 232 20.56 13.36 4.53
CA SER A 232 19.84 14.34 5.33
C SER A 232 18.34 14.26 5.09
N ILE A 233 17.56 14.24 6.18
CA ILE A 233 16.08 14.25 6.15
C ILE A 233 15.60 15.55 6.79
N LYS A 234 14.74 16.28 6.11
CA LYS A 234 14.14 17.55 6.56
C LYS A 234 12.64 17.47 6.48
N ARG A 235 11.95 17.89 7.53
CA ARG A 235 10.50 17.98 7.55
C ARG A 235 10.05 19.33 8.10
N TYR A 236 9.00 19.86 7.49
CA TYR A 236 8.32 21.07 7.91
C TYR A 236 6.82 20.85 7.86
N SER A 237 6.13 21.29 8.90
CA SER A 237 4.66 21.23 8.97
C SER A 237 4.13 22.54 9.51
N ILE A 238 3.06 23.02 8.92
CA ILE A 238 2.26 24.15 9.43
C ILE A 238 0.80 23.77 9.35
N THR A 239 0.08 23.94 10.45
CA THR A 239 -1.37 23.79 10.50
C THR A 239 -2.02 25.03 11.11
N ALA A 240 -3.19 25.42 10.63
CA ALA A 240 -3.93 26.57 11.12
C ALA A 240 -5.39 26.20 11.34
N ASP A 241 -5.87 26.39 12.57
CA ASP A 241 -7.27 26.30 12.95
C ASP A 241 -7.91 27.68 12.81
N LEU A 242 -8.96 27.79 12.00
CA LEU A 242 -9.61 29.03 11.58
C LEU A 242 -11.11 28.97 11.93
N PRO A 243 -11.52 29.38 13.15
CA PRO A 243 -12.92 29.52 13.47
C PRO A 243 -13.50 30.73 12.70
N VAL A 244 -14.36 30.47 11.73
CA VAL A 244 -14.96 31.51 10.88
C VAL A 244 -16.19 32.08 11.54
N THR A 245 -17.03 31.23 12.15
CA THR A 245 -18.18 31.57 13.01
C THR A 245 -18.22 30.60 14.18
N GLU A 246 -19.20 30.75 15.09
CA GLU A 246 -19.43 29.79 16.19
C GLU A 246 -19.74 28.37 15.67
N ASP A 247 -20.41 28.28 14.52
CA ASP A 247 -20.88 27.02 13.93
C ASP A 247 -20.03 26.56 12.74
N PHE A 248 -19.07 27.35 12.23
CA PHE A 248 -18.26 27.05 11.07
C PHE A 248 -16.78 27.26 11.33
N SER A 249 -16.00 26.19 11.19
CA SER A 249 -14.54 26.20 11.35
C SER A 249 -13.83 25.50 10.17
N LEU A 250 -12.60 25.93 9.93
CA LEU A 250 -11.70 25.38 8.92
C LEU A 250 -10.39 24.96 9.56
N LEU A 251 -9.81 23.90 9.06
CA LEU A 251 -8.43 23.49 9.28
C LEU A 251 -7.69 23.54 7.94
N ALA A 252 -6.58 24.27 7.90
CA ALA A 252 -5.65 24.26 6.77
C ALA A 252 -4.30 23.68 7.23
N GLY A 253 -3.74 22.76 6.46
CA GLY A 253 -2.47 22.12 6.73
C GLY A 253 -1.58 22.07 5.51
N TYR A 254 -0.28 22.28 5.71
CA TYR A 254 0.76 22.03 4.72
C TYR A 254 1.94 21.35 5.39
N THR A 255 2.41 20.27 4.78
CA THR A 255 3.62 19.58 5.20
C THR A 255 4.55 19.35 4.03
N ARG A 256 5.84 19.29 4.29
CA ARG A 256 6.86 18.90 3.33
C ARG A 256 7.94 18.11 4.05
N ALA A 257 8.23 16.93 3.55
CA ALA A 257 9.37 16.12 3.92
C ALA A 257 10.29 15.96 2.71
N GLN A 258 11.59 15.97 2.92
CA GLN A 258 12.60 15.74 1.89
C GLN A 258 13.74 14.92 2.47
N SER A 259 14.08 13.82 1.79
CA SER A 259 15.30 13.05 2.02
C SER A 259 16.27 13.30 0.88
N ASN A 260 17.56 13.46 1.21
CA ASN A 260 18.66 13.49 0.23
C ASN A 260 19.67 12.44 0.70
N VAL A 261 20.11 11.59 -0.22
CA VAL A 261 21.04 10.49 0.06
C VAL A 261 22.14 10.46 -0.98
N GLY A 262 23.39 10.40 -0.50
CA GLY A 262 24.55 10.24 -1.34
C GLY A 262 24.73 8.79 -1.77
N TYR A 263 24.99 8.60 -3.05
CA TYR A 263 25.28 7.31 -3.68
C TYR A 263 26.63 7.39 -4.40
N GLN A 264 27.13 6.25 -4.81
CA GLN A 264 28.36 6.14 -5.59
C GLN A 264 28.14 5.19 -6.75
N MET A 265 28.54 5.61 -7.95
CA MET A 265 28.62 4.72 -9.10
C MET A 265 29.54 3.54 -8.80
N ASN A 266 29.22 2.38 -9.34
CA ASN A 266 30.08 1.21 -9.25
C ASN A 266 31.49 1.54 -9.77
N GLU A 267 32.53 0.99 -9.16
CA GLU A 267 33.94 1.21 -9.60
C GLU A 267 34.15 0.89 -11.08
N THR A 268 33.35 -0.01 -11.64
CA THR A 268 33.38 -0.32 -13.08
C THR A 268 32.80 0.80 -13.96
N TYR A 269 32.18 1.83 -13.34
CA TYR A 269 31.63 3.05 -13.93
C TYR A 269 32.24 4.30 -13.30
N ASP A 270 33.54 4.30 -13.04
CA ASP A 270 34.37 5.39 -12.48
C ASP A 270 34.20 5.68 -10.99
N GLY A 271 33.29 5.05 -10.26
CA GLY A 271 33.06 5.32 -8.85
C GLY A 271 32.67 6.77 -8.53
N THR A 272 32.07 7.50 -9.49
CA THR A 272 31.69 8.89 -9.33
C THR A 272 30.53 9.02 -8.32
N PRO A 273 30.60 9.92 -7.32
CA PRO A 273 29.49 10.15 -6.41
C PRO A 273 28.34 10.90 -7.12
N PHE A 274 27.11 10.59 -6.72
CA PHE A 274 25.88 11.28 -7.13
C PHE A 274 24.89 11.34 -5.96
N ASP A 275 23.95 12.28 -6.02
CA ASP A 275 22.91 12.44 -4.99
C ASP A 275 21.55 12.09 -5.57
N SER A 276 20.72 11.43 -4.78
CA SER A 276 19.30 11.21 -5.08
C SER A 276 18.42 11.77 -3.97
N SER A 277 17.21 12.19 -4.31
CA SER A 277 16.29 12.79 -3.35
C SER A 277 14.86 12.35 -3.55
N ASP A 278 14.15 12.20 -2.44
CA ASP A 278 12.71 12.01 -2.40
C ASP A 278 12.04 13.18 -1.69
N THR A 279 10.91 13.63 -2.21
CA THR A 279 10.12 14.71 -1.62
C THR A 279 8.66 14.31 -1.52
N SER A 280 8.10 14.38 -0.31
CA SER A 280 6.68 14.20 -0.02
C SER A 280 6.07 15.50 0.47
N GLN A 281 4.88 15.83 0.02
CA GLN A 281 4.12 17.00 0.49
C GLN A 281 2.68 16.61 0.78
N ASN A 282 2.02 17.32 1.71
CA ASN A 282 0.59 17.24 1.89
C ASN A 282 -0.03 18.64 1.98
N PHE A 283 -1.19 18.79 1.37
CA PHE A 283 -2.05 19.98 1.46
C PHE A 283 -3.40 19.52 1.94
N LEU A 284 -3.80 19.91 3.15
CA LEU A 284 -5.08 19.58 3.75
C LEU A 284 -5.94 20.83 3.89
N LEU A 285 -7.19 20.74 3.45
CA LEU A 285 -8.24 21.68 3.80
C LEU A 285 -9.46 20.90 4.29
N LYS A 286 -9.86 21.12 5.53
CA LYS A 286 -11.03 20.47 6.15
C LYS A 286 -11.98 21.52 6.70
N ALA A 287 -13.26 21.37 6.44
CA ALA A 287 -14.33 22.27 6.88
C ALA A 287 -15.31 21.50 7.75
N LEU A 288 -15.74 22.11 8.85
CA LEU A 288 -16.76 21.60 9.73
C LEU A 288 -17.84 22.68 9.90
N TYR A 289 -19.11 22.33 9.61
CA TYR A 289 -20.25 23.23 9.73
C TYR A 289 -21.39 22.56 10.49
N GLU A 290 -21.66 23.06 11.70
CA GLU A 290 -22.79 22.66 12.53
C GLU A 290 -24.07 23.38 11.99
N ILE A 291 -24.76 22.80 11.01
CA ILE A 291 -25.95 23.39 10.38
C ILE A 291 -27.07 23.60 11.42
N THR A 292 -27.22 22.60 12.28
CA THR A 292 -28.11 22.66 13.47
C THR A 292 -27.45 21.81 14.58
N PRO A 293 -27.89 21.87 15.84
CA PRO A 293 -27.36 20.99 16.90
C PRO A 293 -27.44 19.49 16.60
N ASN A 294 -28.27 19.09 15.64
CA ASN A 294 -28.47 17.67 15.26
C ASN A 294 -28.10 17.38 13.80
N LEU A 295 -27.40 18.28 13.13
CA LEU A 295 -27.02 18.12 11.72
C LEU A 295 -25.69 18.81 11.45
N THR A 296 -24.69 18.03 11.10
CA THR A 296 -23.33 18.49 10.82
C THR A 296 -22.94 18.16 9.39
N PHE A 297 -22.30 19.11 8.75
CA PHE A 297 -21.66 18.93 7.45
C PHE A 297 -20.13 18.99 7.63
N GLU A 298 -19.44 18.04 7.02
CA GLU A 298 -17.98 17.99 6.95
C GLU A 298 -17.54 17.85 5.51
N GLY A 299 -16.53 18.60 5.11
CA GLY A 299 -15.94 18.51 3.79
C GLY A 299 -14.42 18.57 3.86
N GLN A 300 -13.74 17.80 3.02
CA GLN A 300 -12.28 17.72 3.03
C GLN A 300 -11.73 17.59 1.62
N VAL A 301 -10.54 18.16 1.44
CA VAL A 301 -9.63 17.90 0.32
C VAL A 301 -8.23 17.68 0.89
N ASN A 302 -7.61 16.57 0.53
CA ASN A 302 -6.21 16.26 0.82
C ASN A 302 -5.49 15.97 -0.51
N ILE A 303 -4.34 16.64 -0.73
CA ILE A 303 -3.48 16.45 -1.91
C ILE A 303 -2.11 16.06 -1.40
N SER A 304 -1.58 14.94 -1.87
CA SER A 304 -0.33 14.36 -1.40
C SER A 304 0.63 14.05 -2.56
N PRO A 305 1.26 15.07 -3.19
CA PRO A 305 2.26 14.84 -4.21
C PRO A 305 3.54 14.25 -3.61
N TYR A 306 4.08 13.27 -4.31
CA TYR A 306 5.36 12.63 -4.00
C TYR A 306 6.20 12.52 -5.25
N VAL A 307 7.49 12.86 -5.13
CA VAL A 307 8.48 12.70 -6.18
C VAL A 307 9.71 12.03 -5.62
N GLY A 308 10.10 10.90 -6.19
CA GLY A 308 11.36 10.21 -5.91
C GLY A 308 12.28 10.26 -7.11
N GLU A 309 13.57 10.44 -6.88
CA GLU A 309 14.63 10.37 -7.88
C GLU A 309 15.33 9.01 -7.78
N PHE A 310 15.69 8.44 -8.92
CA PHE A 310 16.35 7.16 -8.96
C PHE A 310 17.38 7.11 -10.08
N GLU A 311 18.58 6.62 -9.77
CA GLU A 311 19.65 6.33 -10.70
C GLU A 311 20.39 5.07 -10.25
N ARG A 312 20.75 4.19 -11.18
CA ARG A 312 21.49 2.97 -10.87
C ARG A 312 23.00 3.22 -10.93
N ASP A 313 23.72 2.55 -10.04
CA ASP A 313 25.17 2.62 -9.91
C ASP A 313 25.95 1.96 -11.07
N ASN A 314 25.27 1.20 -11.93
CA ASN A 314 25.87 0.33 -12.93
C ASN A 314 25.50 0.64 -14.39
N ARG A 315 25.08 1.88 -14.66
CA ARG A 315 24.80 2.39 -16.01
C ARG A 315 24.87 3.92 -16.08
N THR A 316 24.90 4.45 -17.27
CA THR A 316 24.88 5.88 -17.54
C THR A 316 23.54 6.27 -18.20
N GLU A 317 23.21 7.58 -18.17
CA GLU A 317 21.97 8.12 -18.77
C GLU A 317 20.71 7.41 -18.23
N ASP A 318 20.69 7.15 -16.92
CA ASP A 318 19.68 6.31 -16.24
C ASP A 318 18.79 7.12 -15.28
N TYR A 319 18.87 8.43 -15.29
CA TYR A 319 18.09 9.25 -14.38
C TYR A 319 16.59 9.09 -14.60
N GLN A 320 15.89 8.81 -13.52
CA GLN A 320 14.45 8.65 -13.49
C GLN A 320 13.82 9.51 -12.40
N LYS A 321 12.58 9.91 -12.62
CA LYS A 321 11.68 10.39 -11.58
C LYS A 321 10.49 9.46 -11.46
N THR A 322 10.15 9.16 -10.22
CA THR A 322 8.91 8.46 -9.88
C THR A 322 7.97 9.42 -9.18
N HIS A 323 6.77 9.60 -9.72
CA HIS A 323 5.70 10.33 -9.07
C HIS A 323 4.75 9.33 -8.43
N SER A 324 4.21 9.67 -7.26
CA SER A 324 3.13 8.94 -6.59
C SER A 324 2.20 9.98 -5.98
N ASP A 325 1.41 10.60 -6.85
CA ASP A 325 0.56 11.73 -6.50
C ASP A 325 -0.81 11.24 -6.06
N GLY A 326 -1.26 11.65 -4.89
CA GLY A 326 -2.56 11.30 -4.33
C GLY A 326 -3.46 12.52 -4.16
N LEU A 327 -4.73 12.33 -4.46
CA LEU A 327 -5.81 13.27 -4.14
C LEU A 327 -6.93 12.50 -3.46
N SER A 328 -7.41 12.96 -2.30
CA SER A 328 -8.66 12.49 -1.73
C SER A 328 -9.57 13.63 -1.33
N SER A 329 -10.86 13.43 -1.48
CA SER A 329 -11.86 14.41 -1.07
C SER A 329 -13.15 13.72 -0.64
N TYR A 330 -13.87 14.32 0.29
CA TYR A 330 -15.21 13.87 0.64
C TYR A 330 -16.13 15.01 1.06
N LEU A 331 -17.42 14.71 0.97
CA LEU A 331 -18.52 15.48 1.57
C LEU A 331 -19.32 14.53 2.45
N LYS A 332 -19.43 14.86 3.75
CA LYS A 332 -20.10 14.04 4.74
C LYS A 332 -21.21 14.85 5.43
N LEU A 333 -22.37 14.25 5.56
CA LEU A 333 -23.49 14.78 6.31
C LEU A 333 -23.88 13.77 7.37
N SER A 334 -23.89 14.20 8.62
CA SER A 334 -24.24 13.36 9.75
C SER A 334 -25.28 14.02 10.62
N GLY A 335 -26.16 13.25 11.24
CA GLY A 335 -27.20 13.82 12.05
C GLY A 335 -28.05 12.82 12.83
N LEU A 336 -28.80 13.37 13.80
CA LEU A 336 -29.73 12.62 14.63
C LEU A 336 -31.17 12.93 14.19
N HIS A 337 -31.89 11.89 13.73
CA HIS A 337 -33.31 12.05 13.34
C HIS A 337 -34.14 10.84 13.79
N ALA A 338 -35.23 11.10 14.50
CA ALA A 338 -36.19 10.08 14.99
C ALA A 338 -35.54 8.90 15.75
N GLY A 339 -34.45 9.17 16.50
CA GLY A 339 -33.70 8.19 17.27
C GLY A 339 -32.75 7.34 16.42
N TRP A 340 -32.52 7.68 15.18
CA TRP A 340 -31.44 7.21 14.34
C TRP A 340 -30.32 8.23 14.33
N ASP A 341 -29.13 7.77 14.67
CA ASP A 341 -27.88 8.45 14.28
C ASP A 341 -27.52 7.96 12.88
N TRP A 342 -27.27 8.86 11.95
CA TRP A 342 -27.02 8.53 10.56
C TRP A 342 -25.91 9.35 9.96
N GLU A 343 -25.20 8.76 9.02
CA GLU A 343 -24.14 9.41 8.27
C GLU A 343 -24.24 9.00 6.79
N GLY A 344 -24.04 9.98 5.91
CA GLY A 344 -23.87 9.78 4.48
C GLY A 344 -22.62 10.49 4.01
N GLN A 345 -21.73 9.75 3.32
CA GLN A 345 -20.48 10.26 2.80
C GLN A 345 -20.36 9.94 1.31
N PHE A 346 -20.10 10.97 0.52
CA PHE A 346 -19.66 10.84 -0.86
C PHE A 346 -18.18 11.17 -0.92
N SER A 347 -17.37 10.31 -1.54
CA SER A 347 -15.93 10.52 -1.67
C SER A 347 -15.44 10.32 -3.10
N PHE A 348 -14.35 11.01 -3.39
CA PHE A 348 -13.54 10.84 -4.59
C PHE A 348 -12.08 10.74 -4.18
N SER A 349 -11.37 9.77 -4.74
CA SER A 349 -9.92 9.71 -4.65
C SER A 349 -9.29 9.39 -6.00
N GLN A 350 -8.07 9.86 -6.20
CA GLN A 350 -7.25 9.61 -7.38
C GLN A 350 -5.81 9.38 -6.95
N SER A 351 -5.19 8.37 -7.52
CA SER A 351 -3.75 8.13 -7.40
C SER A 351 -3.15 8.10 -8.79
N ASN A 352 -2.11 8.89 -9.01
CA ASN A 352 -1.32 8.87 -10.23
C ASN A 352 0.11 8.45 -9.91
N THR A 353 0.52 7.31 -10.43
CA THR A 353 1.90 6.81 -10.32
C THR A 353 2.52 6.86 -11.70
N GLU A 354 3.61 7.63 -11.83
CA GLU A 354 4.28 7.87 -13.10
C GLU A 354 5.77 7.60 -12.94
N ARG A 355 6.35 6.96 -13.94
CA ARG A 355 7.79 6.87 -14.14
C ARG A 355 8.17 7.74 -15.32
N GLU A 356 8.84 8.84 -15.05
CA GLU A 356 9.51 9.68 -16.07
C GLU A 356 10.96 9.18 -16.26
N TRP A 357 11.34 8.88 -17.49
CA TRP A 357 12.68 8.41 -17.80
C TRP A 357 13.20 9.10 -19.09
N ASP A 358 14.29 9.81 -18.97
CA ASP A 358 14.87 10.60 -20.09
C ASP A 358 15.15 9.78 -21.35
N GLY A 359 15.47 8.49 -21.20
CA GLY A 359 15.79 7.58 -22.28
C GLY A 359 14.69 6.51 -22.55
N LYS A 360 14.17 6.48 -23.77
CA LYS A 360 13.26 5.42 -24.23
C LYS A 360 13.96 4.18 -24.84
N ASN A 361 15.28 4.22 -24.90
CA ASN A 361 16.11 3.13 -25.42
C ASN A 361 17.13 2.73 -24.39
N ASN A 362 17.24 1.44 -24.15
CA ASN A 362 18.24 0.82 -23.32
C ASN A 362 19.34 0.22 -24.21
N PHE A 363 20.60 0.52 -23.92
CA PHE A 363 21.75 0.10 -24.74
C PHE A 363 22.71 -0.76 -23.91
N SER A 364 23.30 -1.77 -24.56
CA SER A 364 24.41 -2.57 -24.04
C SER A 364 25.56 -2.53 -25.03
N TRP A 365 26.49 -1.59 -24.85
CA TRP A 365 27.59 -1.31 -25.72
C TRP A 365 28.83 -2.13 -25.35
N PRO A 366 29.54 -2.79 -26.30
CA PRO A 366 30.82 -3.42 -26.01
C PRO A 366 31.88 -2.37 -25.64
N SER A 367 32.56 -2.57 -24.52
CA SER A 367 33.64 -1.67 -24.07
C SER A 367 34.89 -1.71 -24.96
N ALA A 368 34.96 -2.62 -25.93
CA ALA A 368 36.02 -2.65 -26.94
C ALA A 368 35.88 -1.52 -27.99
N ALA A 369 34.74 -0.81 -28.04
CA ALA A 369 34.57 0.36 -28.88
C ALA A 369 35.26 1.59 -28.26
N PRO A 370 36.07 2.36 -29.02
CA PRO A 370 36.88 3.45 -28.45
C PRO A 370 36.10 4.54 -27.72
N SER A 371 34.86 4.86 -28.15
CA SER A 371 34.00 5.84 -27.50
C SER A 371 33.21 5.30 -26.29
N VAL A 372 33.31 3.99 -26.05
CA VAL A 372 32.69 3.34 -24.89
C VAL A 372 33.77 3.15 -23.80
N ASP A 373 34.31 4.25 -23.32
CA ASP A 373 35.39 4.29 -22.33
C ASP A 373 34.91 4.61 -20.91
N TRP A 374 33.59 4.79 -20.75
CA TRP A 374 32.92 5.18 -19.52
C TRP A 374 32.59 3.99 -18.59
N CYS A 375 32.98 2.76 -18.95
CA CYS A 375 32.95 1.62 -18.03
C CYS A 375 34.07 0.61 -18.32
N SER A 376 34.46 -0.15 -17.31
CA SER A 376 35.52 -1.21 -17.40
C SER A 376 34.97 -2.63 -17.54
N ARG A 377 33.66 -2.80 -17.77
CA ARG A 377 33.00 -4.10 -18.00
C ARG A 377 33.08 -4.50 -19.47
N THR A 378 32.81 -5.77 -19.78
CA THR A 378 32.72 -6.24 -21.17
C THR A 378 31.66 -5.53 -21.98
N ASN A 379 30.54 -5.23 -21.35
CA ASN A 379 29.46 -4.43 -21.91
C ASN A 379 29.07 -3.30 -20.95
N CYS A 380 28.97 -2.10 -21.48
CA CYS A 380 28.58 -0.90 -20.76
C CYS A 380 27.11 -0.59 -21.07
N THR A 381 26.30 -0.41 -20.04
CA THR A 381 24.86 -0.18 -20.17
C THR A 381 24.55 1.31 -20.04
N SER A 382 23.66 1.81 -20.91
CA SER A 382 23.15 3.19 -20.84
C SER A 382 21.68 3.28 -21.20
N GLY A 383 21.04 4.38 -20.80
CA GLY A 383 19.64 4.68 -21.12
C GLY A 383 18.61 3.85 -20.35
N GLY A 384 17.37 3.92 -20.79
CA GLY A 384 16.20 3.36 -20.07
C GLY A 384 15.08 2.85 -20.95
N PHE A 385 13.91 2.68 -20.34
CA PHE A 385 12.71 2.13 -21.00
C PHE A 385 11.59 3.17 -21.22
N GLY A 386 11.86 4.46 -20.95
CA GLY A 386 10.90 5.56 -21.14
C GLY A 386 9.79 5.60 -20.10
N ASP A 387 8.82 6.45 -20.38
CA ASP A 387 7.74 6.79 -19.46
C ASP A 387 6.70 5.67 -19.35
N LEU A 388 6.09 5.61 -18.18
CA LEU A 388 5.00 4.69 -17.88
C LEU A 388 4.08 5.33 -16.85
N ASP A 389 2.80 5.45 -17.17
CA ASP A 389 1.78 6.08 -16.34
C ASP A 389 0.79 5.05 -15.83
N GLN A 390 0.35 5.20 -14.58
CA GLN A 390 -0.74 4.43 -14.02
C GLN A 390 -1.62 5.34 -13.15
N THR A 391 -2.91 5.34 -13.44
CA THR A 391 -3.90 6.14 -12.71
C THR A 391 -5.00 5.25 -12.16
N GLN A 392 -5.30 5.40 -10.87
CA GLN A 392 -6.47 4.82 -10.23
C GLN A 392 -7.42 5.95 -9.80
N GLU A 393 -8.70 5.83 -10.13
CA GLU A 393 -9.75 6.75 -9.68
C GLU A 393 -10.85 5.97 -8.95
N ASP A 394 -11.30 6.49 -7.81
CA ASP A 394 -12.35 5.90 -6.98
C ASP A 394 -13.46 6.91 -6.70
N TYR A 395 -14.70 6.50 -6.91
CA TYR A 395 -15.91 7.23 -6.48
C TYR A 395 -16.69 6.34 -5.52
N ALA A 396 -17.02 6.82 -4.34
CA ALA A 396 -17.78 6.03 -3.39
C ALA A 396 -18.91 6.80 -2.72
N LEU A 397 -20.02 6.09 -2.46
CA LEU A 397 -21.10 6.55 -1.61
C LEU A 397 -21.30 5.55 -0.48
N LYS A 398 -21.07 5.98 0.76
CA LYS A 398 -21.28 5.19 1.98
C LYS A 398 -22.42 5.81 2.80
N LEU A 399 -23.34 4.96 3.25
CA LEU A 399 -24.43 5.32 4.15
C LEU A 399 -24.38 4.40 5.36
N ARG A 400 -24.48 4.97 6.57
CA ARG A 400 -24.62 4.19 7.80
C ARG A 400 -25.67 4.80 8.69
N ALA A 401 -26.29 3.98 9.51
CA ALA A 401 -27.23 4.44 10.53
C ALA A 401 -27.23 3.48 11.71
N GLU A 402 -27.36 4.01 12.91
CA GLU A 402 -27.49 3.22 14.12
C GLU A 402 -28.67 3.66 14.98
N ARG A 403 -29.21 2.74 15.74
CA ARG A 403 -30.35 2.99 16.63
C ARG A 403 -30.40 2.03 17.79
N ALA A 404 -30.70 2.55 18.97
CA ALA A 404 -31.09 1.70 20.10
C ALA A 404 -32.41 0.97 19.80
N LEU A 405 -32.43 -0.35 19.82
CA LEU A 405 -33.59 -1.19 19.52
C LEU A 405 -33.65 -2.39 20.47
N ALA A 406 -34.81 -2.58 21.14
CA ALA A 406 -35.07 -3.75 21.99
C ALA A 406 -33.95 -4.06 23.00
N SER A 407 -33.45 -3.08 23.71
CA SER A 407 -32.35 -3.15 24.68
C SER A 407 -30.99 -3.55 24.09
N GLY A 408 -30.77 -3.22 22.84
CA GLY A 408 -29.49 -3.40 22.15
C GLY A 408 -29.30 -2.28 21.14
N LEU A 409 -28.18 -2.29 20.41
CA LEU A 409 -27.84 -1.33 19.39
C LEU A 409 -27.85 -2.01 18.01
N LEU A 410 -28.67 -1.52 17.10
CA LEU A 410 -28.70 -1.95 15.71
C LEU A 410 -27.89 -0.96 14.87
N ARG A 411 -26.92 -1.48 14.13
CA ARG A 411 -26.12 -0.76 13.13
C ARG A 411 -26.43 -1.32 11.75
N VAL A 412 -26.67 -0.48 10.76
CA VAL A 412 -26.93 -0.87 9.36
C VAL A 412 -26.26 0.11 8.42
N GLY A 413 -25.86 -0.38 7.27
CA GLY A 413 -25.30 0.50 6.25
C GLY A 413 -25.10 -0.17 4.91
N GLY A 414 -24.59 0.61 3.97
CA GLY A 414 -24.26 0.16 2.62
C GLY A 414 -23.26 1.08 1.97
N GLU A 415 -22.56 0.55 0.98
CA GLU A 415 -21.54 1.25 0.22
C GLU A 415 -21.61 0.80 -1.24
N VAL A 416 -21.44 1.76 -2.13
CA VAL A 416 -21.18 1.50 -3.56
C VAL A 416 -19.92 2.26 -3.91
N ARG A 417 -18.96 1.58 -4.55
CA ARG A 417 -17.70 2.15 -5.01
C ARG A 417 -17.46 1.73 -6.45
N ASP A 418 -17.05 2.71 -7.25
CA ASP A 418 -16.64 2.58 -8.64
C ASP A 418 -15.16 2.93 -8.73
N THR A 419 -14.33 1.98 -9.18
CA THR A 419 -12.89 2.13 -9.30
C THR A 419 -12.48 1.88 -10.73
N SER A 420 -11.75 2.83 -11.33
CA SER A 420 -11.09 2.69 -12.63
C SER A 420 -9.58 2.63 -12.43
N LEU A 421 -8.90 1.73 -13.12
CA LEU A 421 -7.44 1.64 -13.18
C LEU A 421 -7.00 1.65 -14.63
N GLU A 422 -6.17 2.62 -14.98
CA GLU A 422 -5.57 2.79 -16.33
C GLU A 422 -4.05 2.71 -16.23
N LYS A 423 -3.39 2.04 -17.19
CA LYS A 423 -1.93 1.96 -17.29
C LYS A 423 -1.48 2.15 -18.71
N ILE A 424 -0.65 3.17 -18.97
CA ILE A 424 -0.30 3.65 -20.30
C ILE A 424 1.21 3.66 -20.52
N ARG A 425 1.64 3.10 -21.64
CA ARG A 425 2.92 3.40 -22.29
C ARG A 425 2.65 4.14 -23.60
N SER A 426 2.95 5.42 -23.62
CA SER A 426 2.60 6.30 -24.75
C SER A 426 3.43 6.05 -26.01
N VAL A 427 4.63 5.48 -25.90
CA VAL A 427 5.57 5.25 -27.02
C VAL A 427 6.29 3.91 -26.87
N ASP A 428 6.69 3.32 -28.00
CA ASP A 428 7.51 2.10 -27.98
C ASP A 428 8.84 2.35 -27.27
N SER A 429 9.27 1.37 -26.48
CA SER A 429 10.57 1.29 -25.85
C SER A 429 11.42 0.21 -26.51
N ASN A 430 12.75 0.43 -26.59
CA ASN A 430 13.65 -0.53 -27.20
C ASN A 430 14.80 -0.90 -26.28
N ALA A 431 15.26 -2.16 -26.37
CA ALA A 431 16.54 -2.59 -25.84
C ALA A 431 17.45 -3.05 -26.97
N PHE A 432 18.60 -2.40 -27.12
CA PHE A 432 19.62 -2.72 -28.10
C PHE A 432 20.78 -3.43 -27.41
N LEU A 433 21.14 -4.60 -27.93
CA LEU A 433 22.08 -5.53 -27.30
C LEU A 433 23.05 -6.09 -28.35
N SER A 434 24.13 -6.74 -27.88
CA SER A 434 25.06 -7.51 -28.72
C SER A 434 25.71 -6.67 -29.80
N GLY A 435 26.90 -6.13 -29.53
CA GLY A 435 27.58 -5.25 -30.49
C GLY A 435 28.67 -5.97 -31.32
N VAL A 436 28.84 -5.50 -32.54
CA VAL A 436 29.96 -5.82 -33.41
C VAL A 436 30.87 -4.62 -33.52
N VAL A 437 32.11 -4.78 -33.06
CA VAL A 437 33.15 -3.73 -33.16
C VAL A 437 33.90 -3.91 -34.47
N ALA A 438 33.97 -2.88 -35.30
CA ALA A 438 34.63 -2.89 -36.59
C ALA A 438 35.20 -1.52 -36.97
N SER A 439 36.32 -1.51 -37.66
CA SER A 439 36.91 -0.31 -38.28
C SER A 439 37.67 -0.73 -39.54
N PRO A 440 37.30 -0.25 -40.74
CA PRO A 440 36.24 0.75 -41.01
C PRO A 440 34.81 0.23 -40.85
N LEU A 441 33.92 1.07 -40.31
CA LEU A 441 32.49 0.84 -40.18
C LEU A 441 31.70 2.03 -40.73
N ASP A 442 30.75 1.76 -41.63
CA ASP A 442 29.75 2.72 -42.12
C ASP A 442 28.38 2.37 -41.51
N CYS A 443 27.81 3.27 -40.71
CA CYS A 443 26.53 3.06 -40.06
C CYS A 443 25.31 3.10 -41.01
N ASN A 444 25.50 3.42 -42.30
CA ASN A 444 24.39 3.58 -43.28
C ASN A 444 23.26 4.52 -42.81
N GLY A 445 23.61 5.54 -41.99
CA GLY A 445 22.66 6.49 -41.45
C GLY A 445 21.93 6.05 -40.20
N ASP A 446 22.22 4.88 -39.61
CA ASP A 446 21.76 4.49 -38.27
C ASP A 446 22.46 5.35 -37.21
N THR A 447 21.70 6.28 -36.62
CA THR A 447 22.16 7.21 -35.57
C THR A 447 21.76 6.75 -34.16
N ILE A 448 21.10 5.58 -34.03
CA ILE A 448 20.57 5.10 -32.75
C ILE A 448 21.42 3.96 -32.20
N ALA A 449 21.65 2.94 -33.02
CA ALA A 449 22.31 1.70 -32.60
C ALA A 449 23.65 1.47 -33.32
N CYS A 450 24.30 2.55 -33.78
CA CYS A 450 25.58 2.51 -34.46
C CYS A 450 26.42 3.75 -34.17
N ILE A 451 27.72 3.55 -33.96
CA ILE A 451 28.74 4.60 -33.82
C ILE A 451 29.75 4.39 -34.96
N GLU A 452 29.89 5.40 -35.82
CA GLU A 452 30.74 5.38 -37.01
C GLU A 452 32.17 4.95 -36.71
N ASN A 453 32.71 4.03 -37.53
CA ASN A 453 34.05 3.48 -37.40
C ASN A 453 34.36 2.74 -36.10
N GLU A 454 33.37 2.40 -35.29
CA GLU A 454 33.57 1.80 -33.99
C GLU A 454 32.70 0.54 -33.77
N VAL A 455 31.37 0.70 -33.65
CA VAL A 455 30.48 -0.38 -33.21
C VAL A 455 29.06 -0.18 -33.73
N PHE A 456 28.37 -1.27 -34.00
CA PHE A 456 26.92 -1.29 -34.14
C PHE A 456 26.31 -2.43 -33.34
N LEU A 457 25.07 -2.21 -32.83
CA LEU A 457 24.32 -3.21 -32.07
C LEU A 457 23.50 -4.09 -33.02
N THR A 458 23.52 -5.39 -32.80
CA THR A 458 22.97 -6.39 -33.71
C THR A 458 21.65 -6.99 -33.27
N ARG A 459 21.20 -6.72 -32.05
CA ARG A 459 19.96 -7.23 -31.51
C ARG A 459 19.11 -6.08 -30.96
N ARG A 460 17.83 -6.08 -31.29
CA ARG A 460 16.84 -5.10 -30.84
C ARG A 460 15.61 -5.82 -30.29
N MET A 461 15.22 -5.49 -29.07
CA MET A 461 13.94 -5.89 -28.48
C MET A 461 13.02 -4.69 -28.49
N VAL A 462 11.77 -4.86 -28.93
CA VAL A 462 10.75 -3.79 -29.00
C VAL A 462 9.64 -4.13 -28.04
N TYR A 463 9.37 -3.21 -27.13
CA TYR A 463 8.23 -3.19 -26.22
C TYR A 463 7.26 -2.14 -26.70
N GLN A 464 6.10 -2.56 -27.15
CA GLN A 464 5.13 -1.68 -27.81
C GLN A 464 4.45 -0.72 -26.81
N ALA A 465 3.97 0.40 -27.34
CA ALA A 465 3.03 1.28 -26.68
C ALA A 465 1.71 0.56 -26.40
N TYR A 466 1.05 0.88 -25.29
CA TYR A 466 -0.24 0.31 -24.92
C TYR A 466 -1.03 1.24 -24.00
N ASP A 467 -2.30 0.96 -23.91
CA ASP A 467 -3.28 1.57 -23.05
C ASP A 467 -4.15 0.42 -22.49
N ALA A 468 -4.02 0.15 -21.19
CA ALA A 468 -4.69 -0.94 -20.50
C ALA A 468 -5.60 -0.35 -19.42
N GLU A 469 -6.88 -0.67 -19.46
CA GLU A 469 -7.89 -0.11 -18.55
C GLU A 469 -8.78 -1.23 -17.99
N ILE A 470 -9.22 -1.05 -16.75
CA ILE A 470 -10.19 -1.91 -16.09
C ILE A 470 -11.05 -1.11 -15.10
N ASP A 471 -12.36 -1.35 -15.16
CA ASP A 471 -13.35 -0.78 -14.25
C ASP A 471 -13.90 -1.85 -13.31
N VAL A 472 -14.03 -1.53 -12.03
CA VAL A 472 -14.59 -2.42 -11.02
C VAL A 472 -15.60 -1.67 -10.16
N THR A 473 -16.85 -2.16 -10.15
CA THR A 473 -17.88 -1.67 -9.22
C THR A 473 -18.00 -2.64 -8.06
N ASN A 474 -17.89 -2.11 -6.83
CA ASN A 474 -18.09 -2.86 -5.58
C ASN A 474 -19.34 -2.39 -4.87
N GLU A 475 -20.18 -3.31 -4.44
CA GLU A 475 -21.41 -3.06 -3.70
C GLU A 475 -21.38 -3.82 -2.38
N ALA A 476 -21.73 -3.17 -1.26
CA ALA A 476 -21.81 -3.82 0.03
C ALA A 476 -23.01 -3.34 0.85
N LEU A 477 -23.60 -4.29 1.59
CA LEU A 477 -24.65 -4.03 2.57
C LEU A 477 -24.29 -4.76 3.87
N TRP A 478 -24.53 -4.14 5.01
CA TRP A 478 -24.29 -4.78 6.31
C TRP A 478 -25.37 -4.43 7.34
N ALA A 479 -25.50 -5.36 8.28
CA ALA A 479 -26.29 -5.16 9.49
C ALA A 479 -25.62 -5.85 10.67
N GLU A 480 -25.58 -5.19 11.81
CA GLU A 480 -24.99 -5.68 13.05
C GLU A 480 -25.90 -5.34 14.22
N TYR A 481 -26.10 -6.28 15.13
CA TYR A 481 -26.87 -6.07 16.34
C TYR A 481 -26.08 -6.51 17.56
N GLU A 482 -25.95 -5.58 18.51
CA GLU A 482 -25.27 -5.80 19.78
C GLU A 482 -26.23 -5.68 20.94
N ARG A 483 -26.16 -6.60 21.90
CA ARG A 483 -27.05 -6.60 23.05
C ARG A 483 -26.43 -7.25 24.27
N ASP A 484 -26.72 -6.67 25.44
CA ASP A 484 -26.44 -7.27 26.74
C ASP A 484 -27.55 -8.21 27.16
N ILE A 485 -27.18 -9.43 27.56
CA ILE A 485 -28.07 -10.46 28.13
C ILE A 485 -27.44 -10.93 29.45
N ALA A 486 -27.92 -10.41 30.58
CA ALA A 486 -27.30 -10.57 31.89
C ALA A 486 -25.83 -10.14 31.88
N ASP A 487 -24.89 -11.03 32.15
CA ASP A 487 -23.46 -10.75 32.21
C ASP A 487 -22.74 -11.03 30.87
N VAL A 488 -23.49 -11.18 29.76
CA VAL A 488 -22.94 -11.50 28.44
C VAL A 488 -23.35 -10.43 27.44
N THR A 489 -22.38 -9.78 26.80
CA THR A 489 -22.58 -8.95 25.62
C THR A 489 -22.46 -9.82 24.38
N LEU A 490 -23.48 -9.83 23.53
CA LEU A 490 -23.51 -10.55 22.27
C LEU A 490 -23.55 -9.56 21.11
N ARG A 491 -22.67 -9.74 20.13
CA ARG A 491 -22.70 -9.01 18.86
C ARG A 491 -22.80 -10.01 17.71
N GLY A 492 -23.76 -9.79 16.82
CA GLY A 492 -23.92 -10.58 15.60
C GLY A 492 -24.12 -9.69 14.40
N GLY A 493 -23.33 -9.89 13.37
CA GLY A 493 -23.34 -9.10 12.16
C GLY A 493 -23.31 -9.96 10.90
N LEU A 494 -23.75 -9.38 9.80
CA LEU A 494 -23.71 -9.96 8.49
C LEU A 494 -23.36 -8.87 7.46
N ARG A 495 -22.34 -9.13 6.64
CA ARG A 495 -22.01 -8.31 5.48
C ARG A 495 -22.22 -9.11 4.20
N TYR A 496 -22.95 -8.55 3.28
CA TYR A 496 -23.02 -8.97 1.90
C TYR A 496 -22.15 -8.06 1.05
N SER A 497 -21.38 -8.61 0.12
CA SER A 497 -20.64 -7.85 -0.89
C SER A 497 -20.72 -8.52 -2.25
N HIS A 498 -20.65 -7.71 -3.29
CA HIS A 498 -20.59 -8.12 -4.69
C HIS A 498 -19.61 -7.20 -5.41
N ASP A 499 -18.86 -7.73 -6.33
CA ASP A 499 -17.98 -6.99 -7.23
C ASP A 499 -18.23 -7.37 -8.68
N SER A 500 -18.06 -6.43 -9.59
CA SER A 500 -18.26 -6.64 -11.04
C SER A 500 -17.08 -7.34 -11.72
N PHE A 501 -15.92 -7.47 -11.04
CA PHE A 501 -14.71 -8.06 -11.62
C PHE A 501 -14.76 -9.59 -11.60
N LEU A 502 -14.96 -10.18 -10.41
CA LEU A 502 -15.12 -11.62 -10.25
C LEU A 502 -16.58 -12.06 -10.39
N ASP A 503 -17.53 -11.13 -10.29
CA ASP A 503 -18.99 -11.35 -10.30
C ASP A 503 -19.47 -12.28 -9.19
N ASN A 504 -18.75 -12.27 -8.04
CA ASN A 504 -19.04 -13.12 -6.89
C ASN A 504 -19.95 -12.43 -5.88
N HIS A 505 -20.83 -13.24 -5.28
CA HIS A 505 -21.72 -12.83 -4.20
C HIS A 505 -21.21 -13.37 -2.87
N ASN A 506 -20.64 -12.52 -2.05
CA ASN A 506 -19.95 -12.88 -0.82
C ASN A 506 -20.82 -12.61 0.41
N LEU A 507 -20.85 -13.54 1.36
CA LEU A 507 -21.59 -13.41 2.60
C LEU A 507 -20.65 -13.65 3.79
N ALA A 508 -20.41 -12.61 4.60
CA ALA A 508 -19.46 -12.60 5.71
C ALA A 508 -20.19 -12.53 7.06
N PRO A 509 -20.49 -13.67 7.71
CA PRO A 509 -21.02 -13.69 9.06
C PRO A 509 -19.94 -13.29 10.08
N ARG A 510 -20.35 -12.59 11.14
CA ARG A 510 -19.48 -12.16 12.24
C ARG A 510 -20.23 -12.27 13.55
N VAL A 511 -19.63 -12.94 14.53
CA VAL A 511 -20.23 -13.15 15.83
C VAL A 511 -19.18 -13.00 16.92
N SER A 512 -19.51 -12.24 17.95
CA SER A 512 -18.69 -12.08 19.15
C SER A 512 -19.54 -12.22 20.40
N ALA A 513 -18.96 -12.78 21.47
CA ALA A 513 -19.58 -12.90 22.77
C ALA A 513 -18.56 -12.56 23.85
N SER A 514 -18.86 -11.60 24.71
CA SER A 514 -18.05 -11.21 25.86
C SER A 514 -18.79 -11.51 27.15
N TRP A 515 -18.22 -12.35 28.00
CA TRP A 515 -18.80 -12.76 29.29
C TRP A 515 -18.03 -12.10 30.44
N GLN A 516 -18.74 -11.24 31.20
CA GLN A 516 -18.25 -10.68 32.44
C GLN A 516 -18.45 -11.67 33.59
N PHE A 517 -17.51 -12.57 33.83
CA PHE A 517 -17.64 -13.61 34.86
C PHE A 517 -17.26 -13.14 36.28
N ARG A 518 -16.65 -11.96 36.40
CA ARG A 518 -16.39 -11.18 37.62
C ARG A 518 -16.40 -9.69 37.32
N PRO A 519 -16.56 -8.79 38.28
CA PRO A 519 -16.41 -7.36 38.04
C PRO A 519 -15.10 -7.04 37.31
N ASP A 520 -15.21 -6.44 36.12
CA ASP A 520 -14.10 -6.05 35.22
C ASP A 520 -13.22 -7.20 34.70
N TRP A 521 -13.67 -8.46 34.82
CA TRP A 521 -13.04 -9.65 34.23
C TRP A 521 -13.88 -10.17 33.08
N PHE A 522 -13.33 -10.15 31.89
CA PHE A 522 -14.05 -10.53 30.66
C PHE A 522 -13.37 -11.69 29.95
N LEU A 523 -14.19 -12.62 29.47
CA LEU A 523 -13.76 -13.67 28.55
C LEU A 523 -14.56 -13.51 27.27
N THR A 524 -13.85 -13.20 26.17
CA THR A 524 -14.46 -12.89 24.88
C THR A 524 -14.06 -13.93 23.83
N PHE A 525 -15.03 -14.32 23.03
CA PHE A 525 -14.83 -15.22 21.88
C PHE A 525 -15.40 -14.56 20.62
N GLY A 526 -14.75 -14.78 19.48
CA GLY A 526 -15.20 -14.34 18.18
C GLY A 526 -15.07 -15.42 17.12
N ALA A 527 -15.98 -15.40 16.13
CA ALA A 527 -15.94 -16.23 14.93
C ALA A 527 -16.41 -15.39 13.74
N ASN A 528 -15.52 -15.15 12.79
CA ASN A 528 -15.73 -14.16 11.76
C ASN A 528 -15.24 -14.66 10.40
N ARG A 529 -15.83 -14.15 9.30
CA ARG A 529 -15.35 -14.32 7.94
C ARG A 529 -15.06 -12.95 7.32
N TYR A 530 -13.93 -12.84 6.62
CA TYR A 530 -13.50 -11.65 5.91
C TYR A 530 -13.17 -12.02 4.48
N TYR A 531 -13.65 -11.22 3.51
CA TYR A 531 -13.30 -11.36 2.09
C TYR A 531 -12.27 -10.33 1.68
N ALA A 532 -11.32 -10.76 0.84
CA ALA A 532 -10.29 -9.89 0.30
C ALA A 532 -10.87 -8.80 -0.61
N LYS A 533 -10.12 -7.72 -0.77
CA LYS A 533 -10.37 -6.75 -1.84
C LYS A 533 -9.98 -7.33 -3.19
N ASN A 534 -10.57 -6.82 -4.26
CA ASN A 534 -10.16 -7.16 -5.62
C ASN A 534 -8.79 -6.61 -5.93
N MET A 535 -7.97 -7.45 -6.55
CA MET A 535 -6.68 -7.09 -7.12
C MET A 535 -6.74 -7.43 -8.61
N VAL A 536 -6.61 -6.41 -9.43
CA VAL A 536 -6.79 -6.54 -10.89
C VAL A 536 -5.47 -6.69 -11.66
N ALA A 537 -4.38 -6.92 -10.95
CA ALA A 537 -3.04 -7.03 -11.50
C ALA A 537 -2.93 -8.02 -12.68
N TYR A 538 -3.54 -9.19 -12.56
CA TYR A 538 -3.57 -10.18 -13.65
C TYR A 538 -4.33 -9.66 -14.87
N ALA A 539 -5.46 -8.99 -14.66
CA ALA A 539 -6.29 -8.48 -15.75
C ALA A 539 -5.62 -7.34 -16.52
N ILE A 540 -4.93 -6.45 -15.83
CA ILE A 540 -4.12 -5.39 -16.45
C ILE A 540 -2.96 -5.99 -17.25
N ARG A 541 -2.21 -6.93 -16.67
CA ARG A 541 -1.07 -7.57 -17.34
C ARG A 541 -1.49 -8.37 -18.59
N SER A 542 -2.71 -8.93 -18.61
CA SER A 542 -3.26 -9.60 -19.81
C SER A 542 -3.51 -8.67 -21.00
N GLN A 543 -3.56 -7.36 -20.76
CA GLN A 543 -3.77 -6.36 -21.82
C GLN A 543 -2.45 -5.82 -22.40
N TYR A 544 -1.29 -6.23 -21.88
CA TYR A 544 -0.02 -5.78 -22.42
C TYR A 544 0.19 -6.35 -23.83
N PRO A 545 0.78 -5.58 -24.75
CA PRO A 545 1.03 -6.06 -26.11
C PRO A 545 2.18 -7.07 -26.18
N ASP A 546 2.25 -7.74 -27.30
CA ASP A 546 3.37 -8.60 -27.66
C ASP A 546 4.68 -7.83 -27.73
N SER A 547 5.79 -8.53 -27.51
CA SER A 547 7.14 -8.00 -27.71
C SER A 547 7.86 -8.74 -28.84
N TYR A 548 8.77 -8.04 -29.51
CA TYR A 548 9.45 -8.53 -30.70
C TYR A 548 10.97 -8.41 -30.55
N SER A 549 11.70 -9.45 -30.96
CA SER A 549 13.15 -9.39 -31.08
C SER A 549 13.57 -9.46 -32.53
N PHE A 550 14.42 -8.52 -32.90
CA PHE A 550 15.02 -8.45 -34.23
C PHE A 550 16.52 -8.62 -34.12
N GLU A 551 17.11 -9.19 -35.16
CA GLU A 551 18.56 -9.26 -35.34
C GLU A 551 18.96 -8.68 -36.69
N ARG A 552 20.21 -8.32 -36.82
CA ARG A 552 20.83 -7.91 -38.07
C ARG A 552 22.27 -8.41 -38.16
N ASP A 553 22.69 -8.80 -39.36
CA ASP A 553 24.04 -9.27 -39.61
C ASP A 553 24.99 -8.14 -39.99
N ALA A 554 26.28 -8.39 -39.84
CA ALA A 554 27.31 -7.55 -40.43
C ALA A 554 27.44 -7.80 -41.93
N VAL A 555 27.40 -6.77 -42.72
CA VAL A 555 27.65 -6.82 -44.20
C VAL A 555 29.06 -6.25 -44.46
N VAL A 556 29.84 -6.91 -45.26
CA VAL A 556 31.20 -6.46 -45.63
C VAL A 556 31.24 -6.18 -47.11
N ASP A 557 31.61 -4.97 -47.52
CA ASP A 557 31.74 -4.61 -48.92
C ASP A 557 33.06 -5.09 -49.57
N GLU A 558 33.24 -4.88 -50.86
CA GLU A 558 34.46 -5.26 -51.62
C GLU A 558 35.74 -4.55 -51.14
N ASN A 559 35.60 -3.42 -50.40
CA ASN A 559 36.69 -2.65 -49.83
C ASN A 559 37.00 -3.06 -48.37
N GLY A 560 36.25 -3.99 -47.82
CA GLY A 560 36.40 -4.42 -46.44
C GLY A 560 35.72 -3.50 -45.42
N VAL A 561 34.85 -2.55 -45.89
CA VAL A 561 34.05 -1.71 -44.98
C VAL A 561 32.88 -2.56 -44.43
N VAL A 562 32.77 -2.56 -43.13
CA VAL A 562 31.65 -3.23 -42.44
C VAL A 562 30.47 -2.28 -42.37
N SER A 563 29.25 -2.80 -42.50
CA SER A 563 28.03 -2.04 -42.27
C SER A 563 26.95 -2.91 -41.63
N PRO A 564 26.00 -2.33 -40.85
CA PRO A 564 24.86 -3.09 -40.37
C PRO A 564 23.92 -3.45 -41.52
N GLY A 565 23.48 -4.69 -41.55
CA GLY A 565 22.42 -5.19 -42.46
C GLY A 565 21.03 -4.74 -41.99
N ASP A 566 20.01 -5.19 -42.72
CA ASP A 566 18.62 -4.92 -42.37
C ASP A 566 18.18 -5.73 -41.15
N TRP A 567 17.28 -5.15 -40.37
CA TRP A 567 16.67 -5.84 -39.24
C TRP A 567 15.70 -6.91 -39.72
N TYR A 568 15.85 -8.15 -39.23
CA TYR A 568 14.90 -9.24 -39.45
C TYR A 568 14.38 -9.79 -38.13
N LEU A 569 13.10 -10.20 -38.11
CA LEU A 569 12.45 -10.73 -36.92
C LEU A 569 13.01 -12.13 -36.61
N THR A 570 13.47 -12.34 -35.35
CA THR A 570 13.95 -13.64 -34.86
C THR A 570 13.06 -14.22 -33.78
N ARG A 571 12.39 -13.37 -33.01
CA ARG A 571 11.55 -13.84 -31.93
C ARG A 571 10.32 -12.95 -31.80
N HIS A 572 9.17 -13.60 -31.65
CA HIS A 572 7.92 -13.01 -31.26
C HIS A 572 7.53 -13.58 -29.89
N THR A 573 7.45 -12.74 -28.88
CA THR A 573 6.94 -13.13 -27.56
C THR A 573 5.54 -12.55 -27.43
N ARG A 574 4.54 -13.43 -27.42
CA ARG A 574 3.16 -13.01 -27.15
C ARG A 574 3.06 -12.46 -25.74
N SER A 575 2.15 -11.54 -25.57
CA SER A 575 1.80 -11.07 -24.23
C SER A 575 1.41 -12.26 -23.36
N THR A 576 1.65 -12.12 -22.07
CA THR A 576 1.25 -13.14 -21.12
C THR A 576 -0.29 -13.14 -21.00
N ASP A 577 -0.90 -14.28 -21.25
CA ASP A 577 -2.33 -14.46 -21.05
C ASP A 577 -2.55 -15.13 -19.68
N TYR A 578 -3.39 -14.50 -18.85
CA TYR A 578 -3.79 -15.01 -17.56
C TYR A 578 -5.22 -15.53 -17.65
N ALA A 579 -5.38 -16.84 -17.82
CA ALA A 579 -6.71 -17.45 -17.84
C ALA A 579 -7.34 -17.35 -16.44
N GLN A 580 -8.32 -16.49 -16.31
CA GLN A 580 -9.08 -16.24 -15.08
C GLN A 580 -10.52 -16.73 -15.26
N ALA A 581 -10.73 -18.03 -15.21
CA ALA A 581 -12.07 -18.57 -15.36
C ALA A 581 -12.69 -18.88 -13.99
N ALA A 582 -13.79 -18.19 -13.67
CA ALA A 582 -14.65 -18.48 -12.51
C ALA A 582 -13.87 -18.60 -11.18
N LEU A 583 -13.06 -17.61 -10.88
CA LEU A 583 -12.33 -17.55 -9.59
C LEU A 583 -13.29 -17.13 -8.47
N ASP A 584 -13.14 -17.78 -7.31
CA ASP A 584 -13.81 -17.37 -6.08
C ASP A 584 -13.03 -16.21 -5.43
N THR A 585 -13.75 -15.37 -4.67
CA THR A 585 -13.11 -14.30 -3.90
C THR A 585 -12.35 -14.89 -2.71
N PRO A 586 -11.04 -14.63 -2.56
CA PRO A 586 -10.28 -15.07 -1.41
C PRO A 586 -10.90 -14.63 -0.09
N PHE A 587 -10.87 -15.48 0.92
CA PHE A 587 -11.41 -15.15 2.24
C PHE A 587 -10.57 -15.72 3.38
N SER A 588 -10.79 -15.19 4.59
CA SER A 588 -10.18 -15.66 5.82
C SER A 588 -11.26 -15.96 6.85
N ASP A 589 -11.27 -17.17 7.40
CA ASP A 589 -12.08 -17.57 8.55
C ASP A 589 -11.27 -17.36 9.83
N GLU A 590 -11.81 -16.58 10.77
CA GLU A 590 -11.15 -16.21 12.01
C GLU A 590 -11.84 -16.79 13.23
N LEU A 591 -11.06 -17.29 14.18
CA LEU A 591 -11.46 -17.60 15.55
C LEU A 591 -10.61 -16.80 16.53
N THR A 592 -11.25 -16.15 17.49
CA THR A 592 -10.57 -15.38 18.53
C THR A 592 -11.01 -15.80 19.93
N ALA A 593 -10.07 -15.68 20.88
CA ALA A 593 -10.35 -15.82 22.30
C ALA A 593 -9.51 -14.79 23.08
N ALA A 594 -10.12 -14.05 24.00
CA ALA A 594 -9.42 -13.05 24.81
C ALA A 594 -9.87 -13.09 26.27
N LEU A 595 -8.91 -12.96 27.19
CA LEU A 595 -9.12 -12.74 28.62
C LEU A 595 -8.64 -11.33 28.98
N THR A 596 -9.55 -10.47 29.41
CA THR A 596 -9.24 -9.11 29.89
C THR A 596 -9.47 -9.03 31.39
N ILE A 597 -8.47 -8.55 32.14
CA ILE A 597 -8.54 -8.45 33.61
C ILE A 597 -7.98 -7.10 34.08
N PRO A 598 -8.54 -6.50 35.14
CA PRO A 598 -7.99 -5.30 35.73
C PRO A 598 -6.69 -5.63 36.48
N THR A 599 -5.78 -4.66 36.49
CA THR A 599 -4.49 -4.76 37.18
C THR A 599 -4.25 -3.53 38.04
N PRO A 600 -3.28 -3.54 38.98
CA PRO A 600 -2.86 -2.33 39.67
C PRO A 600 -2.48 -1.18 38.73
N PHE A 601 -2.43 0.05 39.24
CA PHE A 601 -2.09 1.28 38.51
C PHE A 601 -3.18 1.69 37.45
N ASN A 602 -4.46 1.52 37.81
CA ASN A 602 -5.59 1.73 36.90
C ASN A 602 -5.36 1.05 35.55
N GLY A 603 -4.72 -0.11 35.59
CA GLY A 603 -4.31 -0.82 34.38
C GLY A 603 -5.24 -1.97 34.03
N ASN A 604 -5.14 -2.39 32.78
CA ASN A 604 -5.77 -3.59 32.25
C ASN A 604 -4.70 -4.48 31.61
N PHE A 605 -4.91 -5.77 31.76
CA PHE A 605 -4.13 -6.79 31.06
C PHE A 605 -5.06 -7.61 30.18
N ARG A 606 -4.66 -7.84 28.93
CA ARG A 606 -5.34 -8.72 27.97
C ARG A 606 -4.39 -9.79 27.47
N LEU A 607 -4.86 -11.03 27.50
CA LEU A 607 -4.25 -12.15 26.79
C LEU A 607 -5.22 -12.51 25.65
N LYS A 608 -4.76 -12.44 24.41
CA LYS A 608 -5.56 -12.68 23.21
C LYS A 608 -4.92 -13.75 22.34
N ALA A 609 -5.71 -14.67 21.81
CA ALA A 609 -5.32 -15.63 20.79
C ALA A 609 -6.17 -15.41 19.54
N VAL A 610 -5.53 -15.46 18.38
CA VAL A 610 -6.14 -15.32 17.05
C VAL A 610 -5.68 -16.48 16.18
N HIS A 611 -6.64 -17.16 15.56
CA HIS A 611 -6.40 -18.17 14.55
C HIS A 611 -7.12 -17.76 13.28
N ARG A 612 -6.45 -17.82 12.12
CA ARG A 612 -7.04 -17.54 10.81
C ARG A 612 -6.66 -18.60 9.81
N ASP A 613 -7.65 -19.00 9.01
CA ASP A 613 -7.51 -19.84 7.83
C ASP A 613 -7.83 -19.01 6.59
N GLY A 614 -6.82 -18.67 5.81
CA GLY A 614 -6.95 -18.06 4.48
C GLY A 614 -7.24 -19.14 3.44
N LYS A 615 -8.25 -18.92 2.61
CA LYS A 615 -8.73 -19.87 1.60
C LYS A 615 -9.01 -19.18 0.28
N ASP A 616 -9.01 -19.98 -0.78
CA ASP A 616 -9.26 -19.54 -2.14
C ASP A 616 -8.29 -18.42 -2.59
N GLU A 617 -7.10 -18.33 -1.98
CA GLU A 617 -6.07 -17.36 -2.36
C GLU A 617 -5.62 -17.63 -3.80
N PHE A 618 -5.30 -16.54 -4.52
CA PHE A 618 -4.88 -16.67 -5.89
C PHE A 618 -3.49 -17.29 -5.99
N ALA A 619 -3.35 -18.19 -6.95
CA ALA A 619 -2.11 -18.83 -7.32
C ALA A 619 -2.07 -19.02 -8.82
N ARG A 620 -0.89 -19.07 -9.41
CA ARG A 620 -0.74 -19.27 -10.84
C ARG A 620 0.13 -20.49 -11.16
N SER A 621 -0.22 -21.19 -12.23
CA SER A 621 0.60 -22.24 -12.82
C SER A 621 1.13 -21.78 -14.18
N PRO A 622 2.43 -21.79 -14.44
CA PRO A 622 2.99 -21.40 -15.73
C PRO A 622 2.79 -22.47 -16.79
N SER A 623 2.59 -22.06 -18.02
CA SER A 623 2.61 -22.93 -19.21
C SER A 623 3.29 -22.22 -20.36
N ASP A 624 4.56 -22.43 -20.54
CA ASP A 624 5.33 -21.86 -21.65
C ASP A 624 5.31 -22.81 -22.85
N THR A 625 4.95 -22.28 -24.02
CA THR A 625 5.05 -22.97 -25.27
C THR A 625 5.96 -22.21 -26.22
N VAL A 626 6.99 -22.85 -26.73
CA VAL A 626 7.87 -22.29 -27.75
C VAL A 626 7.65 -23.06 -29.07
N THR A 627 7.25 -22.32 -30.11
CA THR A 627 7.13 -22.85 -31.46
C THR A 627 8.19 -22.20 -32.35
N PHE A 628 8.81 -22.97 -33.23
CA PHE A 628 9.79 -22.48 -34.18
C PHE A 628 9.26 -22.65 -35.61
N ASP A 629 9.27 -21.57 -36.37
CA ASP A 629 8.92 -21.58 -37.80
C ASP A 629 10.20 -21.67 -38.61
N GLU A 630 10.41 -22.82 -39.26
CA GLU A 630 11.62 -23.08 -40.08
C GLU A 630 11.68 -22.23 -41.36
N GLU A 631 10.53 -21.79 -41.91
CA GLU A 631 10.51 -20.99 -43.15
C GLU A 631 10.97 -19.55 -42.89
N THR A 632 10.59 -18.99 -41.75
CA THR A 632 10.93 -17.60 -41.37
C THR A 632 12.12 -17.51 -40.43
N ALA A 633 12.63 -18.65 -39.94
CA ALA A 633 13.64 -18.74 -38.87
C ALA A 633 13.25 -17.96 -37.60
N THR A 634 11.94 -17.88 -37.32
CA THR A 634 11.38 -17.11 -36.20
C THR A 634 10.89 -18.05 -35.12
N SER A 635 11.28 -17.79 -33.87
CA SER A 635 10.69 -18.44 -32.71
C SER A 635 9.53 -17.62 -32.14
N THR A 636 8.41 -18.30 -31.85
CA THR A 636 7.28 -17.69 -31.14
C THR A 636 7.21 -18.32 -29.75
N THR A 637 7.30 -17.49 -28.72
CA THR A 637 7.07 -17.90 -27.33
C THR A 637 5.68 -17.42 -26.92
N THR A 638 4.88 -18.34 -26.44
CA THR A 638 3.57 -18.02 -25.82
C THR A 638 3.65 -18.42 -24.36
N ARG A 639 3.35 -17.51 -23.46
CA ARG A 639 3.29 -17.74 -22.03
C ARG A 639 1.84 -17.62 -21.58
N LEU A 640 1.32 -18.71 -21.07
CA LEU A 640 -0.04 -18.77 -20.52
C LEU A 640 0.09 -19.11 -19.03
N TYR A 641 -0.51 -18.30 -18.18
CA TYR A 641 -0.70 -18.64 -16.78
C TYR A 641 -2.17 -19.00 -16.54
N THR A 642 -2.39 -20.09 -15.84
CA THR A 642 -3.71 -20.42 -15.32
C THR A 642 -3.76 -19.90 -13.87
N VAL A 643 -4.63 -18.94 -13.60
CA VAL A 643 -4.88 -18.44 -12.24
C VAL A 643 -5.92 -19.34 -11.59
N THR A 644 -5.63 -19.80 -10.38
CA THR A 644 -6.48 -20.72 -9.61
C THR A 644 -6.72 -20.16 -8.20
N ASN A 645 -7.63 -20.80 -7.45
CA ASN A 645 -7.87 -20.56 -6.02
C ASN A 645 -7.16 -21.59 -5.13
N ASN A 646 -6.01 -22.11 -5.54
CA ASN A 646 -5.28 -23.16 -4.82
C ASN A 646 -4.37 -22.62 -3.70
N GLY A 647 -4.28 -21.30 -3.53
CA GLY A 647 -3.52 -20.67 -2.45
C GLY A 647 -4.25 -20.83 -1.11
N GLU A 648 -3.49 -21.08 -0.05
CA GLU A 648 -3.96 -21.22 1.32
C GLU A 648 -2.98 -20.54 2.28
N SER A 649 -3.50 -20.01 3.39
CA SER A 649 -2.66 -19.50 4.47
C SER A 649 -3.25 -19.88 5.83
N GLU A 650 -2.39 -20.05 6.82
CA GLU A 650 -2.76 -20.26 8.22
C GLU A 650 -1.96 -19.29 9.10
N TYR A 651 -2.64 -18.60 10.00
CA TYR A 651 -2.03 -17.72 11.00
C TYR A 651 -2.46 -18.14 12.40
N ASN A 652 -1.48 -18.23 13.30
CA ASN A 652 -1.68 -18.43 14.73
C ASN A 652 -0.94 -17.33 15.50
N GLY A 653 -1.66 -16.52 16.26
CA GLY A 653 -1.09 -15.44 17.06
C GLY A 653 -1.56 -15.49 18.51
N VAL A 654 -0.65 -15.22 19.44
CA VAL A 654 -0.97 -15.00 20.86
C VAL A 654 -0.31 -13.70 21.29
N SER A 655 -1.11 -12.76 21.77
CA SER A 655 -0.62 -11.48 22.30
C SER A 655 -0.95 -11.32 23.79
N ALA A 656 0.00 -10.75 24.53
CA ALA A 656 -0.17 -10.29 25.89
C ALA A 656 0.01 -8.77 25.91
N GLU A 657 -1.01 -8.05 26.34
CA GLU A 657 -1.08 -6.60 26.33
C GLU A 657 -1.33 -6.08 27.73
N TRP A 658 -0.61 -5.06 28.13
CA TRP A 658 -0.85 -4.37 29.40
C TRP A 658 -0.74 -2.87 29.21
N SER A 659 -1.69 -2.12 29.75
CA SER A 659 -1.57 -0.68 29.88
C SER A 659 -2.06 -0.22 31.25
N GLY A 660 -1.40 0.80 31.79
CA GLY A 660 -1.76 1.35 33.08
C GLY A 660 -1.23 2.77 33.26
N SER A 661 -1.76 3.47 34.26
CA SER A 661 -1.33 4.83 34.58
C SER A 661 -1.09 4.99 36.09
N TYR A 662 -0.04 5.71 36.41
CA TYR A 662 0.30 6.08 37.77
C TYR A 662 0.71 7.55 37.79
N GLU A 663 -0.06 8.39 38.51
CA GLU A 663 0.12 9.85 38.52
C GLU A 663 0.18 10.43 37.10
N ASN A 664 1.29 11.04 36.72
CA ASN A 664 1.53 11.63 35.39
C ASN A 664 2.25 10.67 34.43
N HIS A 665 2.34 9.38 34.76
CA HIS A 665 2.98 8.37 33.91
C HIS A 665 1.94 7.44 33.33
N ALA A 666 1.99 7.24 32.02
CA ALA A 666 1.29 6.17 31.32
C ALA A 666 2.31 5.17 30.80
N LEU A 667 2.05 3.90 31.03
CA LEU A 667 2.91 2.79 30.64
C LEU A 667 2.07 1.78 29.87
N SER A 668 2.63 1.27 28.78
CA SER A 668 2.05 0.15 28.04
C SER A 668 3.15 -0.83 27.65
N ALA A 669 2.78 -2.10 27.54
CA ALA A 669 3.65 -3.16 27.10
C ALA A 669 2.83 -4.18 26.29
N SER A 670 3.37 -4.64 25.17
CA SER A 670 2.81 -5.72 24.38
C SER A 670 3.88 -6.75 24.03
N LEU A 671 3.47 -7.99 23.95
CA LEU A 671 4.27 -9.11 23.48
C LEU A 671 3.39 -9.97 22.58
N THR A 672 3.83 -10.18 21.36
CA THR A 672 3.12 -11.05 20.40
C THR A 672 4.06 -12.17 19.99
N TRP A 673 3.56 -13.40 20.06
CA TRP A 673 4.10 -14.56 19.36
C TRP A 673 3.15 -14.91 18.22
N SER A 674 3.69 -15.11 17.02
CA SER A 674 2.88 -15.51 15.87
C SER A 674 3.65 -16.42 14.94
N GLU A 675 2.90 -17.22 14.21
CA GLU A 675 3.37 -18.14 13.18
C GLU A 675 2.43 -18.07 11.99
N THR A 676 2.99 -17.97 10.79
CA THR A 676 2.24 -17.91 9.54
C THR A 676 2.77 -19.00 8.61
N HIS A 677 1.88 -19.86 8.13
CA HIS A 677 2.16 -20.83 7.09
C HIS A 677 1.42 -20.44 5.82
N ARG A 678 2.07 -20.54 4.67
CA ARG A 678 1.45 -20.26 3.37
C ARG A 678 1.79 -21.35 2.39
N ARG A 679 0.81 -21.71 1.57
CA ARG A 679 0.98 -22.54 0.39
C ARG A 679 0.84 -21.62 -0.82
N GLY A 680 1.90 -21.50 -1.60
CA GLY A 680 2.08 -20.47 -2.61
C GLY A 680 3.11 -19.48 -2.09
N GLY A 681 3.82 -18.84 -2.96
CA GLY A 681 5.03 -18.10 -2.65
C GLY A 681 4.97 -17.06 -1.53
N ILE A 682 6.13 -16.60 -1.15
CA ILE A 682 6.35 -15.70 -0.03
C ILE A 682 6.19 -14.25 -0.50
N GLY A 683 4.94 -13.76 -0.47
CA GLY A 683 4.72 -12.30 -0.51
C GLY A 683 4.63 -11.64 -1.87
N ASP A 684 4.78 -12.34 -2.97
CA ASP A 684 4.52 -11.82 -4.31
C ASP A 684 3.11 -12.23 -4.78
N TYR A 685 2.38 -11.27 -5.34
CA TYR A 685 1.06 -11.49 -5.91
C TYR A 685 1.08 -12.47 -7.11
N PHE A 686 2.24 -12.64 -7.72
CA PHE A 686 2.49 -13.48 -8.88
C PHE A 686 3.26 -14.77 -8.57
N ASP A 687 3.32 -15.17 -7.33
CA ASP A 687 3.99 -16.39 -6.94
C ASP A 687 3.39 -17.64 -7.62
N GLU A 688 4.27 -18.48 -8.13
CA GLU A 688 3.91 -19.72 -8.80
C GLU A 688 3.74 -20.83 -7.75
N ILE A 689 2.60 -21.49 -7.75
CA ILE A 689 2.47 -22.79 -7.09
C ILE A 689 2.81 -23.85 -8.13
N ASP A 690 3.94 -24.49 -7.98
CA ASP A 690 4.27 -25.71 -8.70
C ASP A 690 3.60 -26.89 -7.98
N GLU A 691 2.48 -27.38 -8.53
CA GLU A 691 1.81 -28.55 -7.96
C GLU A 691 2.65 -29.84 -8.03
N ASP A 692 3.60 -29.89 -8.96
CA ASP A 692 4.56 -31.00 -9.07
C ASP A 692 5.72 -30.87 -8.06
N ALA A 693 6.04 -29.65 -7.59
CA ALA A 693 6.99 -29.40 -6.49
C ALA A 693 6.45 -29.81 -5.10
N LEU A 694 5.17 -30.18 -5.02
CA LEU A 694 4.60 -30.80 -3.81
C LEU A 694 5.10 -32.24 -3.57
N VAL A 695 5.80 -32.83 -4.50
CA VAL A 695 6.71 -33.92 -4.21
C VAL A 695 7.96 -33.29 -3.61
N GLU A 696 7.99 -33.17 -2.28
CA GLU A 696 9.14 -32.69 -1.53
C GLU A 696 10.41 -33.34 -2.12
N ASP A 697 11.23 -32.56 -2.81
CA ASP A 697 12.54 -33.05 -3.28
C ASP A 697 13.34 -33.34 -2.04
N LEU A 698 13.51 -34.65 -1.79
CA LEU A 698 14.30 -35.13 -0.68
C LEU A 698 15.79 -35.00 -1.03
N LEU A 699 16.46 -34.12 -0.33
CA LEU A 699 17.86 -33.85 -0.47
C LEU A 699 18.69 -34.63 0.58
N TYR A 700 19.88 -35.12 0.20
CA TYR A 700 20.79 -35.71 1.15
C TYR A 700 21.81 -34.66 1.61
N TYR A 701 21.68 -34.20 2.84
CA TYR A 701 22.53 -33.18 3.45
C TYR A 701 23.05 -33.66 4.81
N ASP A 702 24.36 -33.58 5.05
CA ASP A 702 25.03 -33.93 6.30
C ASP A 702 24.59 -35.29 6.91
N GLY A 703 24.45 -36.31 6.05
CA GLY A 703 24.10 -37.68 6.50
C GLY A 703 22.62 -37.92 6.78
N ARG A 704 21.73 -36.96 6.45
CA ARG A 704 20.26 -37.03 6.61
C ARG A 704 19.58 -36.77 5.27
N ILE A 705 18.40 -37.35 5.13
CA ILE A 705 17.49 -36.98 4.07
C ILE A 705 16.61 -35.85 4.67
N ILE A 706 16.62 -34.68 4.03
CA ILE A 706 15.89 -33.50 4.43
C ILE A 706 15.15 -32.96 3.23
N THR A 707 14.14 -32.12 3.48
CA THR A 707 13.43 -31.38 2.44
C THR A 707 14.24 -30.15 1.99
N GLU A 708 13.93 -29.59 0.83
CA GLU A 708 14.53 -28.34 0.37
C GLU A 708 14.25 -27.19 1.37
N GLN A 709 13.06 -27.16 1.96
CA GLN A 709 12.71 -26.21 3.00
C GLN A 709 13.57 -26.36 4.26
N GLU A 710 13.80 -27.61 4.71
CA GLU A 710 14.69 -27.87 5.84
C GLU A 710 16.15 -27.47 5.53
N LEU A 711 16.60 -27.63 4.28
CA LEU A 711 17.91 -27.16 3.84
C LEU A 711 17.98 -25.63 3.90
N TYR A 712 16.96 -24.96 3.41
CA TYR A 712 16.86 -23.49 3.46
C TYR A 712 16.89 -22.97 4.90
N GLU A 713 16.13 -23.58 5.81
CA GLU A 713 16.15 -23.24 7.22
C GLU A 713 17.52 -23.44 7.86
N ILE A 714 18.22 -24.53 7.53
CA ILE A 714 19.57 -24.83 8.05
C ILE A 714 20.60 -23.84 7.51
N THR A 715 20.50 -23.42 6.25
CA THR A 715 21.48 -22.54 5.61
C THR A 715 21.21 -21.04 5.84
N ASN A 716 20.00 -20.65 6.19
CA ASN A 716 19.65 -19.26 6.49
C ASN A 716 19.59 -18.93 7.99
N THR A 717 19.89 -19.87 8.87
CA THR A 717 20.01 -19.64 10.33
C THR A 717 21.45 -19.36 10.79
N GLU A 718 22.41 -19.19 9.89
CA GLU A 718 23.76 -18.72 10.23
C GLU A 718 23.96 -17.25 9.91
#